data_11a83e3d0ed5c94f60d8b74a5010d86f
#
_entry.id   11a83e3d0ed5c94f60d8b74a5010d86f
#
_cell.length_a   1.000
_cell.length_b   1.000
_cell.length_c   1.000
_cell.angle_alpha   90.00
_cell.angle_beta   90.00
_cell.angle_gamma   90.00
#
_symmetry.space_group_name_H-M   'P 1'
#
loop_
_entity.id
_entity.type
_entity.pdbx_description
1 polymer ?
#
loop_
_entity_poly.entity_id
_entity_poly.type
_entity_poly.pdbx_seq_one_letter_code
_entity_poly.pdbx_strand_id
1 'polypeptide(L)'
;MDFKLVSSYKPQGDQKTAIEALTRGVFDREQHQVLLGVTGSGKTFTMAKVIEATNRPALVMAHNKTLAAQLYHEFKSFFPHNAVEYFVSYYDYYQPEAYVPAADLYIEKEATINDELDKLRLSATRSLFERRDALIVASVSAIYGLGSPEAYYGMMLFLERGQKIKREDITRKLVDILYERTNGDFRRGTFRVRGDVIEVYPTYDDMAYRIEMWGDQVEALSQIDPLFGTVKQKYVRLPIYPKTHYVMKEETRASAVESIKKELAWWEVELEKQGRVVEAQRVHQRTMFDLEMIKAMGYCHGIENYSRHFTGRLPGEPPPTLLDYFPRDWLIFIDESHQTVPQLRGMYAGDRSRKEVLVEYGFRMPSALDNRPLTFEEFEHRTNQVVYVSATPGPYELTKSAGVVVEQIIRPTGLIDPPVEVRPVKGQIDDLLHEIRARVELGERVLVTTLTKRMSEDLAEYYAEVGVKCRYMHSEIETLERVKILRDLRKGEFDVLIGINLLREGLDLPEVSLVAILDADKEGFLRSSGSLIQTIGRCARHLNGRAILYADRQTDSMKRAIDETSRRRAIQTAYNDANGITPESIVRPLDMTLAAIVAADYADLTASESEGMPEFKSQDEVDTYIGKLEIDMREAAKRFEFEKAAKLRDTIKELRTKEFLFA
;
A
#
# COMPACT_ATOMS: atom_id res chain seq x y z
N MET A 1 -22.87 -8.32 -9.83
CA MET A 1 -22.19 -8.37 -11.15
C MET A 1 -21.16 -9.46 -11.06
N ASP A 2 -20.80 -10.06 -12.20
CA ASP A 2 -19.75 -11.07 -12.25
C ASP A 2 -18.43 -10.42 -12.61
N PHE A 3 -17.33 -11.02 -12.17
CA PHE A 3 -16.02 -10.61 -12.64
C PHE A 3 -15.87 -10.90 -14.13
N LYS A 4 -15.46 -9.89 -14.88
CA LYS A 4 -15.25 -10.00 -16.33
C LYS A 4 -13.87 -9.46 -16.68
N LEU A 5 -12.95 -10.37 -16.99
CA LEU A 5 -11.60 -10.01 -17.39
C LEU A 5 -11.56 -9.47 -18.80
N VAL A 6 -10.95 -8.31 -18.98
CA VAL A 6 -10.69 -7.66 -20.26
C VAL A 6 -9.18 -7.68 -20.51
N SER A 7 -8.73 -8.50 -21.45
CA SER A 7 -7.32 -8.60 -21.79
C SER A 7 -7.11 -9.15 -23.19
N SER A 8 -6.07 -8.68 -23.86
CA SER A 8 -5.58 -9.27 -25.11
C SER A 8 -4.74 -10.53 -24.88
N TYR A 9 -4.29 -10.76 -23.64
CA TYR A 9 -3.48 -11.91 -23.29
C TYR A 9 -4.33 -13.20 -23.23
N LYS A 10 -3.72 -14.30 -23.70
CA LYS A 10 -4.25 -15.65 -23.55
C LYS A 10 -3.31 -16.46 -22.66
N PRO A 11 -3.83 -17.42 -21.86
CA PRO A 11 -2.97 -18.28 -21.06
C PRO A 11 -1.94 -19.02 -21.93
N GLN A 12 -0.68 -18.95 -21.56
CA GLN A 12 0.44 -19.59 -22.25
C GLN A 12 1.27 -20.45 -21.28
N GLY A 13 1.98 -21.43 -21.80
CA GLY A 13 2.81 -22.31 -21.00
C GLY A 13 2.03 -22.96 -19.85
N ASP A 14 2.60 -22.91 -18.65
CA ASP A 14 2.03 -23.49 -17.44
C ASP A 14 0.80 -22.74 -16.90
N GLN A 15 0.52 -21.52 -17.41
CA GLN A 15 -0.58 -20.69 -16.90
C GLN A 15 -1.93 -21.43 -17.00
N LYS A 16 -2.18 -22.17 -18.11
CA LYS A 16 -3.44 -22.89 -18.29
C LYS A 16 -3.64 -23.94 -17.21
N THR A 17 -2.66 -24.78 -17.02
CA THR A 17 -2.67 -25.84 -16.00
C THR A 17 -2.74 -25.26 -14.58
N ALA A 18 -2.02 -24.18 -14.31
CA ALA A 18 -2.05 -23.50 -13.03
C ALA A 18 -3.42 -22.90 -12.72
N ILE A 19 -4.06 -22.23 -13.68
CA ILE A 19 -5.42 -21.68 -13.55
C ILE A 19 -6.42 -22.81 -13.26
N GLU A 20 -6.36 -23.89 -14.04
CA GLU A 20 -7.27 -25.04 -13.87
C GLU A 20 -7.08 -25.71 -12.50
N ALA A 21 -5.83 -25.93 -12.07
CA ALA A 21 -5.52 -26.54 -10.78
C ALA A 21 -5.98 -25.68 -9.60
N LEU A 22 -5.61 -24.40 -9.58
CA LEU A 22 -6.02 -23.46 -8.50
C LEU A 22 -7.54 -23.28 -8.44
N THR A 23 -8.19 -23.15 -9.60
CA THR A 23 -9.65 -23.01 -9.67
C THR A 23 -10.35 -24.26 -9.14
N ARG A 24 -9.86 -25.45 -9.50
CA ARG A 24 -10.38 -26.72 -9.00
C ARG A 24 -10.20 -26.79 -7.48
N GLY A 25 -9.01 -26.50 -6.95
CA GLY A 25 -8.77 -26.50 -5.50
C GLY A 25 -9.71 -25.54 -4.74
N VAL A 26 -10.03 -24.38 -5.32
CA VAL A 26 -11.05 -23.49 -4.72
C VAL A 26 -12.43 -24.13 -4.69
N PHE A 27 -12.85 -24.82 -5.75
CA PHE A 27 -14.16 -25.51 -5.77
C PHE A 27 -14.18 -26.76 -4.88
N ASP A 28 -13.05 -27.43 -4.76
CA ASP A 28 -12.85 -28.59 -3.87
C ASP A 28 -12.68 -28.18 -2.38
N ARG A 29 -12.73 -26.88 -2.11
CA ARG A 29 -12.59 -26.26 -0.77
C ARG A 29 -11.24 -26.51 -0.11
N GLU A 30 -10.18 -26.61 -0.88
CA GLU A 30 -8.81 -26.61 -0.33
C GLU A 30 -8.55 -25.31 0.41
N GLN A 31 -8.15 -25.43 1.67
CA GLN A 31 -7.90 -24.24 2.51
C GLN A 31 -6.63 -23.49 2.13
N HIS A 32 -5.61 -24.22 1.68
CA HIS A 32 -4.29 -23.67 1.39
C HIS A 32 -3.75 -24.22 0.07
N GLN A 33 -3.46 -23.34 -0.86
CA GLN A 33 -2.84 -23.66 -2.14
C GLN A 33 -1.57 -22.82 -2.33
N VAL A 34 -0.59 -23.33 -3.03
CA VAL A 34 0.67 -22.62 -3.34
C VAL A 34 0.84 -22.54 -4.85
N LEU A 35 0.96 -21.30 -5.36
CA LEU A 35 1.42 -21.01 -6.71
C LEU A 35 2.90 -20.64 -6.67
N LEU A 36 3.77 -21.56 -7.10
CA LEU A 36 5.17 -21.28 -7.33
C LEU A 36 5.32 -20.69 -8.73
N GLY A 37 5.36 -19.36 -8.80
CA GLY A 37 5.47 -18.66 -10.07
C GLY A 37 6.76 -17.87 -10.17
N VAL A 38 7.60 -18.19 -11.18
CA VAL A 38 8.85 -17.44 -11.40
C VAL A 38 8.57 -15.98 -11.79
N THR A 39 9.54 -15.12 -11.59
CA THR A 39 9.45 -13.73 -12.03
C THR A 39 9.24 -13.65 -13.55
N GLY A 40 8.22 -12.92 -13.98
CA GLY A 40 7.89 -12.77 -15.41
C GLY A 40 7.03 -13.91 -16.01
N SER A 41 6.57 -14.90 -15.21
CA SER A 41 5.65 -15.92 -15.69
C SER A 41 4.19 -15.47 -15.82
N GLY A 42 3.85 -14.27 -15.37
CA GLY A 42 2.48 -13.72 -15.43
C GLY A 42 1.59 -14.16 -14.27
N LYS A 43 2.12 -14.25 -13.05
CA LYS A 43 1.38 -14.60 -11.83
C LYS A 43 0.10 -13.77 -11.64
N THR A 44 0.18 -12.45 -11.84
CA THR A 44 -0.98 -11.54 -11.71
C THR A 44 -2.11 -11.92 -12.67
N PHE A 45 -1.77 -12.26 -13.91
CA PHE A 45 -2.76 -12.73 -14.89
C PHE A 45 -3.39 -14.06 -14.48
N THR A 46 -2.62 -14.99 -13.94
CA THR A 46 -3.12 -16.27 -13.38
C THR A 46 -4.08 -16.01 -12.21
N MET A 47 -3.71 -15.16 -11.26
CA MET A 47 -4.61 -14.75 -10.16
C MET A 47 -5.92 -14.15 -10.71
N ALA A 48 -5.82 -13.22 -11.67
CA ALA A 48 -7.00 -12.60 -12.30
C ALA A 48 -7.92 -13.65 -12.96
N LYS A 49 -7.35 -14.65 -13.64
CA LYS A 49 -8.12 -15.74 -14.25
C LYS A 49 -8.81 -16.65 -13.21
N VAL A 50 -8.16 -16.92 -12.08
CA VAL A 50 -8.76 -17.67 -10.98
C VAL A 50 -9.90 -16.86 -10.34
N ILE A 51 -9.74 -15.56 -10.14
CA ILE A 51 -10.79 -14.66 -9.62
C ILE A 51 -12.00 -14.64 -10.57
N GLU A 52 -11.75 -14.48 -11.87
CA GLU A 52 -12.83 -14.54 -12.88
C GLU A 52 -13.58 -15.87 -12.84
N ALA A 53 -12.86 -17.00 -12.83
CA ALA A 53 -13.43 -18.34 -12.86
C ALA A 53 -14.23 -18.69 -11.60
N THR A 54 -13.78 -18.22 -10.43
CA THR A 54 -14.43 -18.51 -9.15
C THR A 54 -15.54 -17.52 -8.83
N ASN A 55 -15.48 -16.32 -9.39
CA ASN A 55 -16.49 -15.25 -9.23
C ASN A 55 -16.80 -14.92 -7.77
N ARG A 56 -15.77 -14.84 -6.91
CA ARG A 56 -15.89 -14.53 -5.47
C ARG A 56 -15.18 -13.23 -5.15
N PRO A 57 -15.67 -12.46 -4.17
CA PRO A 57 -14.92 -11.33 -3.64
C PRO A 57 -13.52 -11.78 -3.23
N ALA A 58 -12.51 -10.98 -3.55
CA ALA A 58 -11.13 -11.38 -3.34
C ALA A 58 -10.30 -10.27 -2.66
N LEU A 59 -9.37 -10.69 -1.81
CA LEU A 59 -8.32 -9.85 -1.25
C LEU A 59 -6.98 -10.30 -1.83
N VAL A 60 -6.24 -9.36 -2.42
CA VAL A 60 -4.84 -9.57 -2.80
C VAL A 60 -3.97 -8.80 -1.84
N MET A 61 -3.16 -9.51 -1.06
CA MET A 61 -2.32 -8.93 -0.02
C MET A 61 -0.86 -8.87 -0.46
N ALA A 62 -0.22 -7.71 -0.29
CA ALA A 62 1.18 -7.46 -0.59
C ALA A 62 1.93 -6.95 0.65
N HIS A 63 3.23 -7.19 0.72
CA HIS A 63 4.04 -6.83 1.89
C HIS A 63 4.36 -5.32 2.00
N ASN A 64 4.22 -4.54 0.95
CA ASN A 64 4.44 -3.09 0.97
C ASN A 64 3.48 -2.33 0.05
N LYS A 65 3.41 -1.00 0.22
CA LYS A 65 2.53 -0.11 -0.56
C LYS A 65 2.87 -0.13 -2.07
N THR A 66 4.15 -0.14 -2.42
CA THR A 66 4.63 -0.08 -3.81
C THR A 66 4.17 -1.30 -4.62
N LEU A 67 4.34 -2.50 -4.06
CA LEU A 67 3.85 -3.71 -4.69
C LEU A 67 2.32 -3.75 -4.75
N ALA A 68 1.65 -3.32 -3.68
CA ALA A 68 0.19 -3.21 -3.67
C ALA A 68 -0.32 -2.23 -4.75
N ALA A 69 0.34 -1.09 -4.95
CA ALA A 69 -0.01 -0.13 -6.01
C ALA A 69 0.18 -0.73 -7.41
N GLN A 70 1.29 -1.42 -7.65
CA GLN A 70 1.53 -2.11 -8.92
C GLN A 70 0.43 -3.14 -9.20
N LEU A 71 0.11 -4.00 -8.23
CA LEU A 71 -0.96 -5.01 -8.36
C LEU A 71 -2.33 -4.36 -8.58
N TYR A 72 -2.63 -3.27 -7.87
CA TYR A 72 -3.87 -2.51 -8.05
C TYR A 72 -4.03 -2.04 -9.51
N HIS A 73 -3.00 -1.42 -10.08
CA HIS A 73 -3.03 -0.96 -11.47
C HIS A 73 -3.16 -2.12 -12.47
N GLU A 74 -2.43 -3.23 -12.25
CA GLU A 74 -2.54 -4.41 -13.09
C GLU A 74 -3.97 -4.99 -13.03
N PHE A 75 -4.54 -5.21 -11.84
CA PHE A 75 -5.91 -5.71 -11.69
C PHE A 75 -6.97 -4.73 -12.20
N LYS A 76 -6.77 -3.42 -12.02
CA LYS A 76 -7.68 -2.39 -12.56
C LYS A 76 -7.72 -2.44 -14.10
N SER A 77 -6.58 -2.71 -14.74
CA SER A 77 -6.52 -2.91 -16.19
C SER A 77 -7.21 -4.20 -16.65
N PHE A 78 -7.12 -5.28 -15.86
CA PHE A 78 -7.78 -6.55 -16.15
C PHE A 78 -9.30 -6.51 -15.89
N PHE A 79 -9.74 -5.74 -14.90
CA PHE A 79 -11.12 -5.64 -14.46
C PHE A 79 -11.66 -4.19 -14.51
N PRO A 80 -11.67 -3.53 -15.68
CA PRO A 80 -12.02 -2.11 -15.77
C PRO A 80 -13.46 -1.79 -15.37
N HIS A 81 -14.35 -2.79 -15.37
CA HIS A 81 -15.79 -2.64 -15.06
C HIS A 81 -16.19 -3.17 -13.67
N ASN A 82 -15.25 -3.83 -12.98
CA ASN A 82 -15.48 -4.38 -11.65
C ASN A 82 -14.93 -3.44 -10.57
N ALA A 83 -15.31 -3.66 -9.32
CA ALA A 83 -14.82 -2.88 -8.18
C ALA A 83 -13.42 -3.36 -7.78
N VAL A 84 -12.40 -2.82 -8.42
CA VAL A 84 -11.00 -3.00 -8.00
C VAL A 84 -10.63 -1.80 -7.13
N GLU A 85 -10.30 -2.08 -5.87
CA GLU A 85 -10.09 -1.09 -4.82
C GLU A 85 -8.71 -1.23 -4.18
N TYR A 86 -8.25 -0.15 -3.57
CA TYR A 86 -6.92 -0.06 -2.96
C TYR A 86 -7.02 0.22 -1.46
N PHE A 87 -6.38 -0.59 -0.63
CA PHE A 87 -6.44 -0.48 0.82
C PHE A 87 -5.06 -0.62 1.47
N VAL A 88 -4.42 0.50 1.68
CA VAL A 88 -3.09 0.58 2.32
C VAL A 88 -3.12 1.54 3.52
N SER A 89 -2.01 1.73 4.21
CA SER A 89 -1.91 2.78 5.23
C SER A 89 -2.09 4.16 4.58
N TYR A 90 -2.98 4.98 5.15
CA TYR A 90 -3.32 6.32 4.65
C TYR A 90 -2.40 7.43 5.16
N TYR A 91 -1.29 7.07 5.80
CA TYR A 91 -0.30 8.05 6.26
C TYR A 91 0.80 8.23 5.21
N ASP A 92 1.09 9.49 4.84
CA ASP A 92 2.29 9.85 4.08
C ASP A 92 3.51 9.82 4.98
N TYR A 93 3.37 10.39 6.17
CA TYR A 93 4.34 10.30 7.25
C TYR A 93 3.68 9.72 8.50
N TYR A 94 4.35 8.81 9.16
CA TYR A 94 3.88 8.20 10.40
C TYR A 94 5.01 7.95 11.37
N GLN A 95 5.04 8.72 12.45
CA GLN A 95 5.87 8.48 13.62
C GLN A 95 4.96 7.95 14.74
N PRO A 96 5.08 6.67 15.13
CA PRO A 96 4.26 6.15 16.22
C PRO A 96 4.65 6.77 17.54
N GLU A 97 3.65 6.99 18.41
CA GLU A 97 3.88 7.36 19.81
C GLU A 97 4.77 6.32 20.49
N ALA A 98 5.80 6.74 21.17
CA ALA A 98 6.72 5.86 21.89
C ALA A 98 7.31 6.56 23.12
N TYR A 99 7.77 5.76 24.08
CA TYR A 99 8.55 6.25 25.20
C TYR A 99 9.84 5.43 25.35
N VAL A 100 10.95 6.11 25.53
CA VAL A 100 12.29 5.51 25.72
C VAL A 100 12.71 5.71 27.17
N PRO A 101 12.48 4.74 28.07
CA PRO A 101 12.73 4.93 29.52
C PRO A 101 14.17 5.28 29.85
N ALA A 102 15.16 4.72 29.13
CA ALA A 102 16.58 4.97 29.37
C ALA A 102 17.00 6.43 29.12
N ALA A 103 16.27 7.15 28.28
CA ALA A 103 16.55 8.54 27.93
C ALA A 103 15.49 9.52 28.50
N ASP A 104 14.49 9.01 29.21
CA ASP A 104 13.28 9.76 29.63
C ASP A 104 12.69 10.59 28.47
N LEU A 105 12.66 9.99 27.28
CA LEU A 105 12.22 10.64 26.04
C LEU A 105 10.85 10.14 25.59
N TYR A 106 9.86 11.03 25.66
CA TYR A 106 8.57 10.79 25.05
C TYR A 106 8.55 11.31 23.61
N ILE A 107 8.19 10.42 22.68
CA ILE A 107 8.02 10.71 21.26
C ILE A 107 6.52 10.81 21.00
N GLU A 108 6.07 12.00 20.66
CA GLU A 108 4.66 12.22 20.32
C GLU A 108 4.32 11.56 18.97
N LYS A 109 3.07 11.14 18.83
CA LYS A 109 2.57 10.64 17.55
C LYS A 109 2.51 11.78 16.56
N GLU A 110 3.25 11.67 15.48
CA GLU A 110 3.11 12.56 14.31
C GLU A 110 2.60 11.76 13.12
N ALA A 111 1.61 12.29 12.43
CA ALA A 111 1.07 11.64 11.25
C ALA A 111 0.49 12.67 10.29
N THR A 112 0.85 12.55 9.03
CA THR A 112 0.22 13.29 7.92
C THR A 112 -0.70 12.33 7.19
N ILE A 113 -2.00 12.66 7.15
CA ILE A 113 -3.01 11.86 6.48
C ILE A 113 -3.04 12.26 5.00
N ASN A 114 -3.03 11.28 4.13
CA ASN A 114 -3.28 11.44 2.71
C ASN A 114 -4.78 11.26 2.43
N ASP A 115 -5.46 12.34 2.07
CA ASP A 115 -6.91 12.36 1.84
C ASP A 115 -7.34 11.45 0.68
N GLU A 116 -6.49 11.24 -0.33
CA GLU A 116 -6.78 10.34 -1.44
C GLU A 116 -6.69 8.86 -1.01
N LEU A 117 -5.67 8.51 -0.22
CA LEU A 117 -5.58 7.16 0.33
C LEU A 117 -6.71 6.86 1.31
N ASP A 118 -7.14 7.84 2.11
CA ASP A 118 -8.29 7.69 3.01
C ASP A 118 -9.58 7.48 2.20
N LYS A 119 -9.79 8.25 1.14
CA LYS A 119 -10.90 8.05 0.18
C LYS A 119 -10.90 6.64 -0.39
N LEU A 120 -9.75 6.13 -0.86
CA LEU A 120 -9.66 4.79 -1.43
C LEU A 120 -9.98 3.70 -0.41
N ARG A 121 -9.59 3.87 0.86
CA ARG A 121 -9.94 2.95 1.95
C ARG A 121 -11.44 2.92 2.22
N LEU A 122 -12.09 4.08 2.27
CA LEU A 122 -13.53 4.21 2.45
C LEU A 122 -14.30 3.65 1.24
N SER A 123 -13.81 3.87 0.02
CA SER A 123 -14.32 3.28 -1.20
C SER A 123 -14.25 1.75 -1.15
N ALA A 124 -13.14 1.18 -0.69
CA ALA A 124 -12.96 -0.27 -0.58
C ALA A 124 -14.00 -0.92 0.34
N THR A 125 -14.21 -0.36 1.53
CA THR A 125 -15.21 -0.89 2.48
C THR A 125 -16.63 -0.72 1.96
N ARG A 126 -16.94 0.40 1.31
CA ARG A 126 -18.22 0.62 0.63
C ARG A 126 -18.46 -0.44 -0.45
N SER A 127 -17.48 -0.68 -1.33
CA SER A 127 -17.59 -1.66 -2.41
C SER A 127 -17.89 -3.06 -1.89
N LEU A 128 -17.33 -3.46 -0.74
CA LEU A 128 -17.61 -4.75 -0.11
C LEU A 128 -19.07 -4.88 0.37
N PHE A 129 -19.73 -3.79 0.72
CA PHE A 129 -21.17 -3.80 1.07
C PHE A 129 -22.10 -3.78 -0.14
N GLU A 130 -21.71 -3.07 -1.21
CA GLU A 130 -22.57 -2.83 -2.35
C GLU A 130 -22.42 -3.87 -3.47
N ARG A 131 -21.24 -4.54 -3.56
CA ARG A 131 -20.87 -5.35 -4.74
C ARG A 131 -20.29 -6.70 -4.34
N ARG A 132 -20.66 -7.71 -5.12
CA ARG A 132 -20.08 -9.06 -5.02
C ARG A 132 -18.80 -9.21 -5.85
N ASP A 133 -18.61 -8.39 -6.85
CA ASP A 133 -17.46 -8.35 -7.74
C ASP A 133 -16.40 -7.35 -7.24
N ALA A 134 -16.13 -7.38 -5.93
CA ALA A 134 -15.13 -6.54 -5.29
C ALA A 134 -13.79 -7.27 -5.15
N LEU A 135 -12.74 -6.66 -5.67
CA LEU A 135 -11.35 -7.08 -5.55
C LEU A 135 -10.57 -6.00 -4.81
N ILE A 136 -10.13 -6.30 -3.59
CA ILE A 136 -9.35 -5.37 -2.79
C ILE A 136 -7.87 -5.74 -2.90
N VAL A 137 -7.03 -4.78 -3.28
CA VAL A 137 -5.58 -4.93 -3.19
C VAL A 137 -5.10 -4.18 -1.96
N ALA A 138 -4.48 -4.88 -1.02
CA ALA A 138 -4.11 -4.32 0.27
C ALA A 138 -2.67 -4.61 0.68
N SER A 139 -2.14 -3.72 1.53
CA SER A 139 -0.93 -4.02 2.30
C SER A 139 -1.30 -4.71 3.62
N VAL A 140 -0.30 -5.01 4.45
CA VAL A 140 -0.50 -5.55 5.80
C VAL A 140 -1.36 -4.64 6.72
N SER A 141 -1.65 -3.41 6.31
CA SER A 141 -2.60 -2.53 7.00
C SER A 141 -4.02 -3.12 7.09
N ALA A 142 -4.34 -4.10 6.26
CA ALA A 142 -5.63 -4.81 6.28
C ALA A 142 -5.91 -5.56 7.59
N ILE A 143 -4.87 -5.94 8.34
CA ILE A 143 -5.03 -6.64 9.64
C ILE A 143 -5.05 -5.71 10.85
N TYR A 144 -4.94 -4.39 10.64
CA TYR A 144 -5.06 -3.40 11.71
C TYR A 144 -6.52 -3.09 12.04
N GLY A 145 -6.73 -2.68 13.29
CA GLY A 145 -8.07 -2.31 13.80
C GLY A 145 -8.74 -1.25 12.91
N LEU A 146 -9.98 -1.53 12.58
CA LEU A 146 -10.88 -0.68 11.82
C LEU A 146 -12.19 -0.53 12.61
N GLY A 147 -13.09 0.37 12.23
CA GLY A 147 -14.42 0.42 12.82
C GLY A 147 -15.22 -0.86 12.55
N SER A 148 -16.19 -1.17 13.42
CA SER A 148 -17.07 -2.35 13.25
C SER A 148 -17.87 -2.23 11.94
N PRO A 149 -17.90 -3.27 11.09
CA PRO A 149 -18.75 -3.31 9.90
C PRO A 149 -20.23 -3.06 10.22
N GLU A 150 -20.74 -3.63 11.33
CA GLU A 150 -22.12 -3.47 11.75
C GLU A 150 -22.44 -2.03 12.16
N ALA A 151 -21.53 -1.37 12.89
CA ALA A 151 -21.68 0.03 13.25
C ALA A 151 -21.62 0.94 12.01
N TYR A 152 -20.64 0.72 11.14
CA TYR A 152 -20.46 1.50 9.93
C TYR A 152 -21.67 1.39 9.00
N TYR A 153 -22.16 0.17 8.72
CA TYR A 153 -23.34 -0.07 7.91
C TYR A 153 -24.62 0.42 8.60
N GLY A 154 -24.78 0.17 9.91
CA GLY A 154 -25.97 0.56 10.66
C GLY A 154 -26.12 2.07 10.87
N MET A 155 -25.04 2.84 10.74
CA MET A 155 -25.07 4.31 10.80
C MET A 155 -25.35 4.97 9.45
N MET A 156 -25.30 4.24 8.34
CA MET A 156 -25.56 4.72 6.98
C MET A 156 -26.92 5.47 6.90
N LEU A 157 -26.92 6.60 6.19
CA LEU A 157 -28.17 7.27 5.80
C LEU A 157 -28.66 6.66 4.50
N PHE A 158 -29.79 5.99 4.55
CA PHE A 158 -30.43 5.39 3.38
C PHE A 158 -31.65 6.21 2.98
N LEU A 159 -31.69 6.65 1.72
CA LEU A 159 -32.78 7.43 1.16
C LEU A 159 -33.37 6.73 -0.09
N GLU A 160 -34.68 6.82 -0.21
CA GLU A 160 -35.42 6.32 -1.37
C GLU A 160 -36.30 7.44 -1.97
N ARG A 161 -36.37 7.50 -3.29
CA ARG A 161 -37.24 8.44 -3.97
C ARG A 161 -38.70 8.20 -3.57
N GLY A 162 -39.39 9.25 -3.16
CA GLY A 162 -40.77 9.18 -2.65
C GLY A 162 -40.90 8.94 -1.16
N GLN A 163 -39.77 8.70 -0.45
CA GLN A 163 -39.73 8.51 0.99
C GLN A 163 -40.21 9.79 1.73
N LYS A 164 -41.07 9.61 2.74
CA LYS A 164 -41.47 10.69 3.64
C LYS A 164 -40.48 10.79 4.78
N ILE A 165 -39.75 11.87 4.83
CA ILE A 165 -38.73 12.17 5.84
C ILE A 165 -38.55 13.69 5.90
N LYS A 166 -38.38 14.26 7.10
CA LYS A 166 -38.13 15.70 7.24
C LYS A 166 -36.69 16.06 6.88
N ARG A 167 -36.51 17.21 6.28
CA ARG A 167 -35.17 17.74 5.96
C ARG A 167 -34.25 17.81 7.20
N GLU A 168 -34.82 18.20 8.35
CA GLU A 168 -34.12 18.29 9.62
C GLU A 168 -33.59 16.92 10.10
N ASP A 169 -34.33 15.84 9.83
CA ASP A 169 -33.92 14.48 10.20
C ASP A 169 -32.78 13.99 9.28
N ILE A 170 -32.81 14.34 7.99
CA ILE A 170 -31.69 14.07 7.06
C ILE A 170 -30.43 14.80 7.53
N THR A 171 -30.54 16.10 7.82
CA THR A 171 -29.39 16.92 8.22
C THR A 171 -28.84 16.50 9.58
N ARG A 172 -29.68 16.12 10.54
CA ARG A 172 -29.26 15.55 11.81
C ARG A 172 -28.50 14.25 11.60
N LYS A 173 -29.04 13.35 10.77
CA LYS A 173 -28.38 12.07 10.46
C LYS A 173 -27.02 12.26 9.77
N LEU A 174 -26.88 13.28 8.92
CA LEU A 174 -25.58 13.62 8.30
C LEU A 174 -24.56 14.06 9.35
N VAL A 175 -24.99 14.87 10.35
CA VAL A 175 -24.13 15.26 11.47
C VAL A 175 -23.78 14.04 12.35
N ASP A 176 -24.74 13.15 12.63
CA ASP A 176 -24.49 11.92 13.40
C ASP A 176 -23.46 11.00 12.76
N ILE A 177 -23.39 11.00 11.42
CA ILE A 177 -22.38 10.25 10.64
C ILE A 177 -21.15 11.09 10.30
N LEU A 178 -20.95 12.18 11.03
CA LEU A 178 -19.76 13.04 11.08
C LEU A 178 -19.54 13.95 9.87
N TYR A 179 -20.55 14.19 9.01
CA TYR A 179 -20.44 15.22 7.98
C TYR A 179 -20.59 16.63 8.58
N GLU A 180 -19.76 17.53 8.10
CA GLU A 180 -19.76 18.92 8.54
C GLU A 180 -20.69 19.78 7.66
N ARG A 181 -21.53 20.60 8.28
CA ARG A 181 -22.32 21.56 7.53
C ARG A 181 -21.48 22.73 7.09
N THR A 182 -21.53 23.07 5.80
CA THR A 182 -20.83 24.22 5.24
C THR A 182 -21.76 25.15 4.49
N ASN A 183 -21.46 26.45 4.53
CA ASN A 183 -22.08 27.46 3.66
C ASN A 183 -21.06 28.05 2.67
N GLY A 184 -19.79 27.69 2.77
CA GLY A 184 -18.70 28.16 1.93
C GLY A 184 -18.08 27.04 1.10
N ASP A 185 -16.90 26.59 1.50
CA ASP A 185 -16.13 25.57 0.80
C ASP A 185 -16.84 24.22 0.83
N PHE A 186 -17.18 23.70 -0.37
CA PHE A 186 -17.85 22.41 -0.53
C PHE A 186 -16.80 21.35 -0.85
N ARG A 187 -16.26 20.75 0.19
CA ARG A 187 -15.21 19.72 0.15
C ARG A 187 -15.72 18.36 0.59
N ARG A 188 -14.93 17.31 0.36
CA ARG A 188 -15.24 15.96 0.84
C ARG A 188 -15.51 15.95 2.36
N GLY A 189 -16.53 15.19 2.77
CA GLY A 189 -16.96 15.10 4.17
C GLY A 189 -17.82 16.29 4.64
N THR A 190 -18.32 17.10 3.71
CA THR A 190 -19.23 18.21 4.03
C THR A 190 -20.59 18.06 3.34
N PHE A 191 -21.59 18.75 3.88
CA PHE A 191 -22.88 18.92 3.23
C PHE A 191 -23.34 20.38 3.31
N ARG A 192 -24.15 20.79 2.35
CA ARG A 192 -24.77 22.12 2.34
C ARG A 192 -26.27 22.04 2.04
N VAL A 193 -27.02 23.01 2.53
CA VAL A 193 -28.47 23.09 2.38
C VAL A 193 -28.82 24.43 1.72
N ARG A 194 -29.55 24.39 0.61
CA ARG A 194 -30.02 25.57 -0.12
C ARG A 194 -31.49 25.39 -0.45
N GLY A 195 -32.39 26.02 0.34
CA GLY A 195 -33.83 25.81 0.21
C GLY A 195 -34.21 24.36 0.48
N ASP A 196 -34.85 23.72 -0.48
CA ASP A 196 -35.30 22.32 -0.41
C ASP A 196 -34.27 21.34 -0.99
N VAL A 197 -33.05 21.78 -1.22
CA VAL A 197 -31.95 20.96 -1.75
C VAL A 197 -30.88 20.77 -0.72
N ILE A 198 -30.50 19.50 -0.51
CA ILE A 198 -29.35 19.08 0.30
C ILE A 198 -28.30 18.49 -0.63
N GLU A 199 -27.09 19.00 -0.59
CA GLU A 199 -25.97 18.44 -1.33
C GLU A 199 -24.93 17.89 -0.35
N VAL A 200 -24.47 16.67 -0.58
CA VAL A 200 -23.53 15.94 0.27
C VAL A 200 -22.33 15.53 -0.56
N TYR A 201 -21.13 15.92 -0.13
CA TYR A 201 -19.90 15.47 -0.78
C TYR A 201 -19.27 14.35 0.07
N PRO A 202 -19.44 13.09 -0.33
CA PRO A 202 -18.95 11.97 0.46
C PRO A 202 -17.41 11.92 0.49
N THR A 203 -16.87 11.26 1.50
CA THR A 203 -15.40 11.08 1.63
C THR A 203 -14.84 9.98 0.74
N TYR A 204 -15.69 9.07 0.27
CA TYR A 204 -15.33 7.87 -0.50
C TYR A 204 -15.54 8.00 -2.03
N ASP A 205 -15.93 9.17 -2.51
CA ASP A 205 -16.25 9.40 -3.94
C ASP A 205 -15.78 10.80 -4.37
N ASP A 206 -15.48 10.96 -5.65
CA ASP A 206 -15.14 12.26 -6.26
C ASP A 206 -16.37 13.04 -6.71
N MET A 207 -17.54 12.41 -6.66
CA MET A 207 -18.82 13.00 -7.03
C MET A 207 -19.65 13.28 -5.79
N ALA A 208 -20.45 14.35 -5.83
CA ALA A 208 -21.36 14.69 -4.76
C ALA A 208 -22.77 14.14 -5.03
N TYR A 209 -23.58 14.06 -3.98
CA TYR A 209 -24.99 13.69 -4.08
C TYR A 209 -25.87 14.89 -3.85
N ARG A 210 -26.96 15.00 -4.63
CA ARG A 210 -28.00 16.01 -4.47
C ARG A 210 -29.32 15.30 -4.14
N ILE A 211 -29.94 15.76 -3.05
CA ILE A 211 -31.23 15.31 -2.53
C ILE A 211 -32.18 16.48 -2.69
N GLU A 212 -33.18 16.34 -3.54
CA GLU A 212 -34.22 17.34 -3.77
C GLU A 212 -35.46 16.95 -2.98
N MET A 213 -35.98 17.90 -2.18
CA MET A 213 -37.13 17.68 -1.31
C MET A 213 -38.35 18.45 -1.85
N TRP A 214 -39.53 17.85 -1.69
CA TRP A 214 -40.80 18.53 -1.84
C TRP A 214 -41.57 18.44 -0.51
N GLY A 215 -41.50 19.50 0.29
CA GLY A 215 -41.93 19.44 1.69
C GLY A 215 -41.17 18.38 2.46
N ASP A 216 -41.90 17.42 3.07
CA ASP A 216 -41.33 16.31 3.81
C ASP A 216 -41.16 15.03 2.98
N GLN A 217 -41.02 15.14 1.65
CA GLN A 217 -40.83 14.02 0.75
C GLN A 217 -39.61 14.19 -0.13
N VAL A 218 -38.83 13.10 -0.29
CA VAL A 218 -37.70 13.04 -1.25
C VAL A 218 -38.24 12.97 -2.66
N GLU A 219 -38.08 14.05 -3.45
CA GLU A 219 -38.53 14.12 -4.82
C GLU A 219 -37.54 13.48 -5.81
N ALA A 220 -36.27 13.81 -5.69
CA ALA A 220 -35.23 13.28 -6.55
C ALA A 220 -33.91 13.07 -5.78
N LEU A 221 -33.17 12.04 -6.26
CA LEU A 221 -31.81 11.70 -5.79
C LEU A 221 -30.91 11.66 -7.02
N SER A 222 -29.80 12.37 -6.99
CA SER A 222 -28.85 12.44 -8.10
C SER A 222 -27.40 12.55 -7.65
N GLN A 223 -26.52 12.05 -8.50
CA GLN A 223 -25.07 12.28 -8.42
C GLN A 223 -24.75 13.50 -9.27
N ILE A 224 -23.95 14.38 -8.71
CA ILE A 224 -23.58 15.64 -9.35
C ILE A 224 -22.07 15.84 -9.33
N ASP A 225 -21.59 16.58 -10.30
CA ASP A 225 -20.24 17.14 -10.26
C ASP A 225 -20.16 18.20 -9.16
N PRO A 226 -19.24 18.11 -8.20
CA PRO A 226 -19.18 19.03 -7.06
C PRO A 226 -18.82 20.47 -7.44
N LEU A 227 -18.11 20.69 -8.56
CA LEU A 227 -17.71 22.00 -9.06
C LEU A 227 -18.82 22.64 -9.91
N PHE A 228 -19.32 21.92 -10.88
CA PHE A 228 -20.28 22.44 -11.87
C PHE A 228 -21.75 22.23 -11.47
N GLY A 229 -22.02 21.35 -10.50
CA GLY A 229 -23.38 20.99 -10.10
C GLY A 229 -24.19 20.24 -11.16
N THR A 230 -23.53 19.78 -12.24
CA THR A 230 -24.17 19.04 -13.32
C THR A 230 -24.53 17.63 -12.89
N VAL A 231 -25.78 17.21 -13.19
CA VAL A 231 -26.26 15.86 -12.88
C VAL A 231 -25.59 14.84 -13.82
N LYS A 232 -24.93 13.86 -13.23
CA LYS A 232 -24.29 12.74 -13.94
C LYS A 232 -25.19 11.51 -13.97
N GLN A 233 -25.84 11.22 -12.85
CA GLN A 233 -26.72 10.03 -12.71
C GLN A 233 -27.89 10.32 -11.77
N LYS A 234 -29.03 9.67 -11.99
CA LYS A 234 -30.19 9.70 -11.09
C LYS A 234 -30.34 8.36 -10.38
N TYR A 235 -30.75 8.41 -9.12
CA TYR A 235 -30.92 7.23 -8.27
C TYR A 235 -32.39 7.09 -7.83
N VAL A 236 -32.82 5.84 -7.65
CA VAL A 236 -34.05 5.51 -6.94
C VAL A 236 -33.78 5.35 -5.45
N ARG A 237 -32.61 4.79 -5.13
CA ARG A 237 -32.13 4.53 -3.77
C ARG A 237 -30.70 5.05 -3.63
N LEU A 238 -30.41 5.69 -2.54
CA LEU A 238 -29.09 6.29 -2.28
C LEU A 238 -28.64 5.98 -0.86
N PRO A 239 -27.63 5.12 -0.69
CA PRO A 239 -26.92 4.98 0.57
C PRO A 239 -25.84 6.06 0.70
N ILE A 240 -25.78 6.74 1.85
CA ILE A 240 -24.70 7.66 2.22
C ILE A 240 -24.01 7.09 3.44
N TYR A 241 -22.76 6.65 3.26
CA TYR A 241 -21.96 6.04 4.31
C TYR A 241 -21.34 7.09 5.22
N PRO A 242 -20.97 6.73 6.46
CA PRO A 242 -20.28 7.63 7.38
C PRO A 242 -18.99 8.21 6.82
N LYS A 243 -18.63 9.39 7.31
CA LYS A 243 -17.40 10.11 6.92
C LYS A 243 -16.12 9.32 7.26
N THR A 244 -16.15 8.48 8.29
CA THR A 244 -15.01 7.68 8.78
C THR A 244 -15.48 6.32 9.24
N HIS A 245 -14.58 5.34 9.31
CA HIS A 245 -14.87 4.01 9.83
C HIS A 245 -15.19 4.01 11.35
N TYR A 246 -14.69 5.00 12.09
CA TYR A 246 -14.93 5.14 13.53
C TYR A 246 -16.15 6.00 13.81
N VAL A 247 -17.33 5.42 13.60
CA VAL A 247 -18.60 6.06 13.93
C VAL A 247 -19.32 5.26 15.02
N MET A 248 -20.05 5.96 15.87
CA MET A 248 -20.79 5.35 16.97
C MET A 248 -22.08 6.12 17.27
N LYS A 249 -23.07 5.40 17.72
CA LYS A 249 -24.32 5.98 18.23
C LYS A 249 -24.04 6.74 19.52
N GLU A 250 -24.85 7.77 19.80
CA GLU A 250 -24.73 8.57 21.03
C GLU A 250 -24.84 7.72 22.31
N GLU A 251 -25.74 6.74 22.32
CA GLU A 251 -25.91 5.79 23.44
C GLU A 251 -24.64 4.97 23.68
N THR A 252 -24.01 4.48 22.60
CA THR A 252 -22.74 3.74 22.67
C THR A 252 -21.62 4.63 23.19
N ARG A 253 -21.57 5.91 22.76
CA ARG A 253 -20.61 6.90 23.23
C ARG A 253 -20.74 7.16 24.73
N ALA A 254 -21.97 7.36 25.21
CA ALA A 254 -22.23 7.56 26.64
C ALA A 254 -21.80 6.35 27.49
N SER A 255 -22.12 5.14 27.05
CA SER A 255 -21.70 3.90 27.70
C SER A 255 -20.19 3.72 27.71
N ALA A 256 -19.53 4.03 26.58
CA ALA A 256 -18.08 3.95 26.47
C ALA A 256 -17.38 4.93 27.43
N VAL A 257 -17.85 6.17 27.53
CA VAL A 257 -17.32 7.17 28.48
C VAL A 257 -17.35 6.65 29.92
N GLU A 258 -18.44 6.04 30.34
CA GLU A 258 -18.53 5.47 31.69
C GLU A 258 -17.65 4.23 31.88
N SER A 259 -17.48 3.42 30.83
CA SER A 259 -16.56 2.27 30.84
C SER A 259 -15.08 2.73 30.93
N ILE A 260 -14.70 3.77 30.20
CA ILE A 260 -13.36 4.37 30.25
C ILE A 260 -13.06 4.90 31.66
N LYS A 261 -14.00 5.62 32.30
CA LYS A 261 -13.82 6.10 33.66
C LYS A 261 -13.60 4.98 34.67
N LYS A 262 -14.36 3.87 34.54
CA LYS A 262 -14.19 2.70 35.42
C LYS A 262 -12.79 2.08 35.24
N GLU A 263 -12.31 1.94 34.01
CA GLU A 263 -10.97 1.44 33.77
C GLU A 263 -9.90 2.40 34.32
N LEU A 264 -10.07 3.70 34.13
CA LEU A 264 -9.16 4.71 34.66
C LEU A 264 -9.04 4.61 36.18
N ALA A 265 -10.15 4.63 36.89
CA ALA A 265 -10.19 4.53 38.35
C ALA A 265 -9.53 3.24 38.86
N TRP A 266 -9.70 2.12 38.16
CA TRP A 266 -9.04 0.87 38.51
C TRP A 266 -7.52 0.96 38.26
N TRP A 267 -7.12 1.50 37.12
CA TRP A 267 -5.70 1.56 36.75
C TRP A 267 -4.88 2.52 37.61
N GLU A 268 -5.47 3.65 38.00
CA GLU A 268 -4.84 4.59 38.94
C GLU A 268 -4.50 3.90 40.27
N VAL A 269 -5.44 3.17 40.83
CA VAL A 269 -5.22 2.41 42.08
C VAL A 269 -4.11 1.35 41.92
N GLU A 270 -4.03 0.70 40.75
CA GLU A 270 -2.96 -0.28 40.50
C GLU A 270 -1.59 0.39 40.36
N LEU A 271 -1.48 1.55 39.71
CA LEU A 271 -0.24 2.31 39.63
C LEU A 271 0.19 2.84 41.02
N GLU A 272 -0.74 3.36 41.80
CA GLU A 272 -0.46 3.83 43.18
C GLU A 272 0.04 2.72 44.09
N LYS A 273 -0.56 1.52 44.03
CA LYS A 273 -0.10 0.33 44.77
C LYS A 273 1.35 -0.04 44.41
N GLN A 274 1.76 0.20 43.19
CA GLN A 274 3.12 -0.01 42.68
C GLN A 274 4.06 1.14 43.04
N GLY A 275 3.61 2.21 43.70
CA GLY A 275 4.37 3.41 44.03
C GLY A 275 4.57 4.36 42.84
N ARG A 276 3.84 4.16 41.73
CA ARG A 276 3.95 4.93 40.47
C ARG A 276 2.93 6.10 40.46
N VAL A 277 3.09 7.02 41.39
CA VAL A 277 2.15 8.13 41.60
C VAL A 277 2.18 9.13 40.44
N VAL A 278 3.34 9.36 39.83
CA VAL A 278 3.51 10.28 38.69
C VAL A 278 2.80 9.73 37.46
N GLU A 279 2.94 8.44 37.22
CA GLU A 279 2.28 7.74 36.10
C GLU A 279 0.76 7.72 36.28
N ALA A 280 0.27 7.51 37.51
CA ALA A 280 -1.16 7.57 37.84
C ALA A 280 -1.73 8.98 37.55
N GLN A 281 -1.04 10.03 37.96
CA GLN A 281 -1.47 11.40 37.69
C GLN A 281 -1.43 11.73 36.19
N ARG A 282 -0.42 11.26 35.47
CA ARG A 282 -0.26 11.48 34.03
C ARG A 282 -1.42 10.85 33.24
N VAL A 283 -1.74 9.57 33.50
CA VAL A 283 -2.82 8.87 32.81
C VAL A 283 -4.18 9.48 33.16
N HIS A 284 -4.35 9.92 34.42
CA HIS A 284 -5.56 10.65 34.84
C HIS A 284 -5.80 11.91 34.00
N GLN A 285 -4.82 12.81 34.01
CA GLN A 285 -4.94 14.10 33.30
C GLN A 285 -5.22 13.90 31.81
N ARG A 286 -4.47 13.02 31.17
CA ARG A 286 -4.65 12.70 29.74
C ARG A 286 -6.03 12.15 29.45
N THR A 287 -6.45 11.13 30.19
CA THR A 287 -7.72 10.46 29.95
C THR A 287 -8.90 11.36 30.23
N MET A 288 -8.86 12.18 31.28
CA MET A 288 -9.93 13.15 31.57
C MET A 288 -10.07 14.20 30.48
N PHE A 289 -8.95 14.72 29.96
CA PHE A 289 -8.96 15.63 28.81
C PHE A 289 -9.56 14.98 27.56
N ASP A 290 -9.14 13.74 27.22
CA ASP A 290 -9.69 12.99 26.10
C ASP A 290 -11.21 12.75 26.26
N LEU A 291 -11.67 12.46 27.47
CA LEU A 291 -13.10 12.26 27.77
C LEU A 291 -13.93 13.55 27.61
N GLU A 292 -13.38 14.72 27.97
CA GLU A 292 -14.03 16.01 27.73
C GLU A 292 -14.19 16.27 26.23
N MET A 293 -13.14 16.01 25.43
CA MET A 293 -13.17 16.14 23.99
C MET A 293 -14.19 15.19 23.34
N ILE A 294 -14.23 13.93 23.77
CA ILE A 294 -15.21 12.94 23.29
C ILE A 294 -16.63 13.37 23.59
N LYS A 295 -16.90 13.94 24.78
CA LYS A 295 -18.23 14.44 25.14
C LYS A 295 -18.64 15.65 24.33
N ALA A 296 -17.72 16.63 24.16
CA ALA A 296 -18.01 17.89 23.52
C ALA A 296 -18.10 17.76 21.98
N MET A 297 -17.18 17.01 21.36
CA MET A 297 -17.02 16.95 19.91
C MET A 297 -17.28 15.57 19.31
N GLY A 298 -17.47 14.54 20.15
CA GLY A 298 -17.57 13.14 19.69
C GLY A 298 -16.24 12.52 19.25
N TYR A 299 -15.12 13.21 19.45
CA TYR A 299 -13.79 12.82 19.00
C TYR A 299 -12.70 13.35 19.95
N CYS A 300 -11.57 12.64 20.05
CA CYS A 300 -10.33 13.13 20.65
C CYS A 300 -9.13 12.68 19.83
N HIS A 301 -7.98 13.32 20.03
CA HIS A 301 -6.74 12.89 19.39
C HIS A 301 -6.27 11.54 19.96
N GLY A 302 -6.14 10.52 19.08
CA GLY A 302 -5.84 9.16 19.52
C GLY A 302 -7.04 8.36 20.02
N ILE A 303 -8.25 8.70 19.55
CA ILE A 303 -9.51 8.02 19.90
C ILE A 303 -9.45 6.50 19.69
N GLU A 304 -8.63 6.04 18.78
CA GLU A 304 -8.39 4.62 18.50
C GLU A 304 -7.87 3.84 19.72
N ASN A 305 -7.19 4.50 20.67
CA ASN A 305 -6.72 3.87 21.91
C ASN A 305 -7.87 3.45 22.84
N TYR A 306 -9.04 4.00 22.63
CA TYR A 306 -10.28 3.67 23.35
C TYR A 306 -11.22 2.75 22.55
N SER A 307 -10.79 2.23 21.40
CA SER A 307 -11.62 1.46 20.45
C SER A 307 -12.31 0.26 21.08
N ARG A 308 -11.71 -0.39 22.09
CA ARG A 308 -12.31 -1.49 22.83
C ARG A 308 -13.63 -1.07 23.50
N HIS A 309 -13.66 0.09 24.14
CA HIS A 309 -14.86 0.60 24.82
C HIS A 309 -15.97 0.96 23.83
N PHE A 310 -15.61 1.48 22.66
CA PHE A 310 -16.57 1.86 21.62
C PHE A 310 -17.18 0.65 20.91
N THR A 311 -16.44 -0.45 20.84
CA THR A 311 -16.92 -1.70 20.22
C THR A 311 -17.52 -2.69 21.22
N GLY A 312 -17.45 -2.40 22.53
CA GLY A 312 -17.95 -3.28 23.61
C GLY A 312 -17.18 -4.58 23.78
N ARG A 313 -15.95 -4.67 23.23
CA ARG A 313 -15.10 -5.86 23.31
C ARG A 313 -14.56 -6.06 24.73
N LEU A 314 -14.33 -7.32 25.07
CA LEU A 314 -13.58 -7.68 26.28
C LEU A 314 -12.08 -7.44 26.10
N PRO A 315 -11.31 -7.27 27.21
CA PRO A 315 -9.86 -7.19 27.15
C PRO A 315 -9.24 -8.37 26.41
N GLY A 316 -8.35 -8.08 25.45
CA GLY A 316 -7.68 -9.09 24.64
C GLY A 316 -8.45 -9.59 23.41
N GLU A 317 -9.74 -9.28 23.27
CA GLU A 317 -10.49 -9.65 22.07
C GLU A 317 -9.96 -8.92 20.82
N PRO A 318 -9.88 -9.63 19.66
CA PRO A 318 -9.36 -9.06 18.43
C PRO A 318 -10.21 -7.89 17.93
N PRO A 319 -9.59 -6.81 17.41
CA PRO A 319 -10.34 -5.73 16.81
C PRO A 319 -10.99 -6.16 15.49
N PRO A 320 -12.11 -5.53 15.08
CA PRO A 320 -12.59 -5.65 13.71
C PRO A 320 -11.56 -5.03 12.75
N THR A 321 -11.39 -5.67 11.62
CA THR A 321 -10.41 -5.32 10.58
C THR A 321 -11.06 -5.30 9.20
N LEU A 322 -10.32 -5.01 8.14
CA LEU A 322 -10.85 -5.12 6.77
C LEU A 322 -11.41 -6.52 6.47
N LEU A 323 -10.83 -7.57 7.06
CA LEU A 323 -11.26 -8.96 6.83
C LEU A 323 -12.70 -9.20 7.27
N ASP A 324 -13.17 -8.48 8.29
CA ASP A 324 -14.53 -8.61 8.83
C ASP A 324 -15.59 -7.94 7.93
N TYR A 325 -15.18 -7.14 6.94
CA TYR A 325 -16.08 -6.54 5.93
C TYR A 325 -16.39 -7.48 4.76
N PHE A 326 -15.58 -8.54 4.58
CA PHE A 326 -15.79 -9.50 3.50
C PHE A 326 -16.96 -10.45 3.79
N PRO A 327 -17.70 -10.91 2.76
CA PRO A 327 -18.67 -11.97 2.91
C PRO A 327 -17.98 -13.31 3.20
N ARG A 328 -18.72 -14.31 3.71
CA ARG A 328 -18.13 -15.58 4.18
C ARG A 328 -17.38 -16.40 3.13
N ASP A 329 -17.67 -16.22 1.85
CA ASP A 329 -17.14 -17.02 0.73
C ASP A 329 -16.02 -16.34 -0.05
N TRP A 330 -15.32 -15.38 0.56
CA TRP A 330 -14.23 -14.65 -0.05
C TRP A 330 -12.95 -15.47 -0.18
N LEU A 331 -12.05 -15.04 -1.11
CA LEU A 331 -10.75 -15.63 -1.33
C LEU A 331 -9.63 -14.65 -0.96
N ILE A 332 -8.50 -15.18 -0.48
CA ILE A 332 -7.30 -14.39 -0.28
C ILE A 332 -6.14 -14.93 -1.12
N PHE A 333 -5.46 -14.02 -1.80
CA PHE A 333 -4.18 -14.24 -2.46
C PHE A 333 -3.12 -13.48 -1.68
N ILE A 334 -2.07 -14.17 -1.24
CA ILE A 334 -0.94 -13.56 -0.54
C ILE A 334 0.23 -13.52 -1.50
N ASP A 335 0.45 -12.35 -2.12
CA ASP A 335 1.56 -12.18 -3.06
C ASP A 335 2.89 -12.00 -2.34
N GLU A 336 3.97 -12.48 -2.97
CA GLU A 336 5.30 -12.60 -2.38
C GLU A 336 5.21 -13.16 -0.94
N SER A 337 4.47 -14.28 -0.80
CA SER A 337 4.07 -14.86 0.50
C SER A 337 5.24 -15.14 1.42
N HIS A 338 6.40 -15.51 0.88
CA HIS A 338 7.65 -15.73 1.63
C HIS A 338 8.13 -14.46 2.39
N GLN A 339 7.64 -13.26 2.02
CA GLN A 339 7.86 -12.00 2.74
C GLN A 339 6.62 -11.55 3.51
N THR A 340 5.45 -11.65 2.89
CA THR A 340 4.19 -11.16 3.46
C THR A 340 3.80 -11.95 4.71
N VAL A 341 3.95 -13.27 4.72
CA VAL A 341 3.61 -14.11 5.87
C VAL A 341 4.48 -13.83 7.11
N PRO A 342 5.83 -13.77 7.00
CA PRO A 342 6.66 -13.35 8.14
C PRO A 342 6.33 -11.95 8.66
N GLN A 343 5.99 -11.02 7.77
CA GLN A 343 5.60 -9.67 8.17
C GLN A 343 4.28 -9.68 8.95
N LEU A 344 3.26 -10.41 8.50
CA LEU A 344 2.00 -10.59 9.23
C LEU A 344 2.23 -11.13 10.65
N ARG A 345 3.16 -12.09 10.80
CA ARG A 345 3.54 -12.65 12.12
C ARG A 345 4.20 -11.63 13.04
N GLY A 346 5.06 -10.77 12.48
CA GLY A 346 5.83 -9.80 13.26
C GLY A 346 5.05 -8.57 13.71
N MET A 347 3.96 -8.22 13.03
CA MET A 347 3.24 -6.96 13.26
C MET A 347 2.71 -6.81 14.68
N TYR A 348 2.08 -7.85 15.23
CA TYR A 348 1.52 -7.82 16.57
C TYR A 348 2.58 -7.60 17.65
N ALA A 349 3.69 -8.34 17.59
CA ALA A 349 4.74 -8.27 18.61
C ALA A 349 5.39 -6.88 18.67
N GLY A 350 5.64 -6.25 17.51
CA GLY A 350 6.21 -4.90 17.45
C GLY A 350 5.28 -3.81 18.01
N ASP A 351 3.99 -3.87 17.67
CA ASP A 351 2.99 -2.92 18.21
C ASP A 351 2.80 -3.11 19.73
N ARG A 352 2.71 -4.35 20.17
CA ARG A 352 2.51 -4.73 21.58
C ARG A 352 3.64 -4.22 22.46
N SER A 353 4.89 -4.52 22.10
CA SER A 353 6.08 -4.12 22.87
C SER A 353 6.16 -2.59 23.08
N ARG A 354 5.89 -1.81 22.04
CA ARG A 354 5.86 -0.36 22.10
C ARG A 354 4.76 0.16 23.04
N LYS A 355 3.55 -0.38 22.94
CA LYS A 355 2.39 0.06 23.74
C LYS A 355 2.48 -0.36 25.19
N GLU A 356 3.07 -1.50 25.50
CA GLU A 356 3.30 -1.94 26.89
C GLU A 356 4.11 -0.90 27.66
N VAL A 357 5.17 -0.35 27.05
CA VAL A 357 5.94 0.74 27.64
C VAL A 357 5.10 1.99 27.88
N LEU A 358 4.26 2.40 26.92
CA LEU A 358 3.36 3.55 27.08
C LEU A 358 2.34 3.36 28.21
N VAL A 359 1.81 2.17 28.38
CA VAL A 359 0.88 1.83 29.47
C VAL A 359 1.61 1.78 30.80
N GLU A 360 2.76 1.12 30.85
CA GLU A 360 3.56 0.99 32.07
C GLU A 360 3.96 2.34 32.65
N TYR A 361 4.31 3.31 31.80
CA TYR A 361 4.72 4.66 32.22
C TYR A 361 3.59 5.70 32.25
N GLY A 362 2.32 5.26 32.22
CA GLY A 362 1.15 6.12 32.41
C GLY A 362 0.84 7.08 31.23
N PHE A 363 1.38 6.85 30.04
CA PHE A 363 1.04 7.62 28.86
C PHE A 363 -0.27 7.16 28.23
N ARG A 364 -0.64 5.88 28.38
CA ARG A 364 -1.86 5.30 27.86
C ARG A 364 -2.49 4.35 28.87
N MET A 365 -3.81 4.15 28.76
CA MET A 365 -4.53 3.16 29.53
C MET A 365 -4.33 1.72 29.01
N PRO A 366 -4.55 0.68 29.82
CA PRO A 366 -4.44 -0.71 29.37
C PRO A 366 -5.27 -1.05 28.14
N SER A 367 -6.43 -0.43 27.95
CA SER A 367 -7.27 -0.59 26.75
C SER A 367 -6.58 -0.20 25.44
N ALA A 368 -5.55 0.63 25.48
CA ALA A 368 -4.75 0.95 24.30
C ALA A 368 -4.04 -0.27 23.68
N LEU A 369 -3.79 -1.31 24.50
CA LEU A 369 -3.22 -2.58 24.05
C LEU A 369 -4.17 -3.37 23.13
N ASP A 370 -5.48 -3.10 23.19
CA ASP A 370 -6.50 -3.76 22.38
C ASP A 370 -6.77 -3.05 21.04
N ASN A 371 -6.19 -1.87 20.83
CA ASN A 371 -6.07 -1.25 19.51
C ASN A 371 -4.79 -1.77 18.83
N ARG A 372 -4.86 -2.88 18.18
CA ARG A 372 -3.70 -3.64 17.71
C ARG A 372 -3.98 -4.32 16.37
N PRO A 373 -2.93 -4.71 15.63
CA PRO A 373 -3.15 -5.66 14.54
C PRO A 373 -3.61 -7.02 15.07
N LEU A 374 -4.18 -7.82 14.20
CA LEU A 374 -4.47 -9.23 14.51
C LEU A 374 -3.18 -9.97 14.86
N THR A 375 -3.27 -10.93 15.78
CA THR A 375 -2.24 -11.98 15.88
C THR A 375 -2.30 -12.84 14.62
N PHE A 376 -1.23 -13.56 14.34
CA PHE A 376 -1.20 -14.43 13.16
C PHE A 376 -2.26 -15.55 13.22
N GLU A 377 -2.52 -16.08 14.41
CA GLU A 377 -3.57 -17.07 14.65
C GLU A 377 -4.98 -16.51 14.41
N GLU A 378 -5.24 -15.29 14.87
CA GLU A 378 -6.51 -14.59 14.59
C GLU A 378 -6.70 -14.31 13.11
N PHE A 379 -5.62 -13.98 12.40
CA PHE A 379 -5.62 -13.84 10.93
C PHE A 379 -5.99 -15.17 10.26
N GLU A 380 -5.34 -16.28 10.65
CA GLU A 380 -5.63 -17.61 10.11
C GLU A 380 -7.11 -18.01 10.33
N HIS A 381 -7.67 -17.73 11.51
CA HIS A 381 -9.07 -18.05 11.81
C HIS A 381 -10.08 -17.24 10.99
N ARG A 382 -9.70 -16.05 10.50
CA ARG A 382 -10.57 -15.22 9.67
C ARG A 382 -10.48 -15.53 8.17
N THR A 383 -9.47 -16.29 7.76
CA THR A 383 -9.27 -16.68 6.35
C THR A 383 -9.87 -18.07 6.09
N ASN A 384 -10.61 -18.22 4.97
CA ASN A 384 -11.21 -19.49 4.59
C ASN A 384 -10.33 -20.27 3.64
N GLN A 385 -9.99 -19.66 2.51
CA GLN A 385 -9.20 -20.26 1.43
C GLN A 385 -8.10 -19.27 1.03
N VAL A 386 -6.87 -19.75 1.06
CA VAL A 386 -5.67 -18.94 0.83
C VAL A 386 -4.87 -19.50 -0.34
N VAL A 387 -4.53 -18.64 -1.28
CA VAL A 387 -3.57 -18.95 -2.34
C VAL A 387 -2.29 -18.15 -2.07
N TYR A 388 -1.23 -18.85 -1.71
CA TYR A 388 0.10 -18.27 -1.52
C TYR A 388 0.80 -18.18 -2.87
N VAL A 389 1.24 -16.98 -3.23
CA VAL A 389 1.89 -16.71 -4.51
C VAL A 389 3.33 -16.31 -4.27
N SER A 390 4.29 -17.07 -4.79
CA SER A 390 5.71 -16.76 -4.59
C SER A 390 6.58 -17.46 -5.64
N ALA A 391 7.74 -16.88 -5.96
CA ALA A 391 8.79 -17.57 -6.70
C ALA A 391 9.64 -18.51 -5.80
N THR A 392 9.58 -18.31 -4.49
CA THR A 392 10.35 -19.02 -3.46
C THR A 392 9.49 -19.22 -2.21
N PRO A 393 8.44 -20.09 -2.27
CA PRO A 393 7.57 -20.34 -1.11
C PRO A 393 8.38 -20.75 0.12
N GLY A 394 7.99 -20.25 1.29
CA GLY A 394 8.64 -20.56 2.56
C GLY A 394 8.16 -21.89 3.18
N PRO A 395 8.78 -22.31 4.29
CA PRO A 395 8.40 -23.55 4.97
C PRO A 395 6.95 -23.55 5.46
N TYR A 396 6.42 -22.39 5.83
CA TYR A 396 5.04 -22.27 6.31
C TYR A 396 4.03 -22.62 5.21
N GLU A 397 4.16 -22.01 4.04
CA GLU A 397 3.26 -22.23 2.91
C GLU A 397 3.30 -23.68 2.45
N LEU A 398 4.52 -24.25 2.36
CA LEU A 398 4.72 -25.65 1.99
C LEU A 398 4.12 -26.62 3.02
N THR A 399 4.21 -26.30 4.32
CA THR A 399 3.58 -27.10 5.37
C THR A 399 2.06 -27.05 5.28
N LYS A 400 1.49 -25.85 5.06
CA LYS A 400 0.03 -25.68 4.97
C LYS A 400 -0.58 -26.34 3.74
N SER A 401 0.15 -26.39 2.61
CA SER A 401 -0.27 -27.08 1.39
C SER A 401 0.10 -28.58 1.36
N ALA A 402 0.57 -29.14 2.49
CA ALA A 402 1.07 -30.50 2.57
C ALA A 402 2.14 -30.85 1.49
N GLY A 403 2.94 -29.86 1.09
CA GLY A 403 3.96 -29.98 0.07
C GLY A 403 3.44 -29.93 -1.37
N VAL A 404 2.12 -29.76 -1.57
CA VAL A 404 1.54 -29.64 -2.91
C VAL A 404 1.77 -28.22 -3.43
N VAL A 405 2.35 -28.11 -4.62
CA VAL A 405 2.69 -26.84 -5.25
C VAL A 405 2.23 -26.85 -6.70
N VAL A 406 1.53 -25.81 -7.10
CA VAL A 406 1.20 -25.54 -8.51
C VAL A 406 2.35 -24.73 -9.10
N GLU A 407 3.08 -25.33 -10.05
CA GLU A 407 4.23 -24.66 -10.67
C GLU A 407 3.83 -23.84 -11.89
N GLN A 408 4.43 -22.66 -12.02
CA GLN A 408 4.32 -21.76 -13.17
C GLN A 408 5.71 -21.23 -13.51
N ILE A 409 6.48 -22.03 -14.24
CA ILE A 409 7.91 -21.79 -14.53
C ILE A 409 8.06 -21.14 -15.90
N ILE A 410 7.21 -21.43 -16.86
CA ILE A 410 7.32 -20.94 -18.22
C ILE A 410 7.01 -19.45 -18.30
N ARG A 411 7.96 -18.68 -18.86
CA ARG A 411 7.74 -17.28 -19.25
C ARG A 411 7.21 -17.23 -20.67
N PRO A 412 6.07 -16.56 -20.91
CA PRO A 412 5.53 -16.41 -22.27
C PRO A 412 6.50 -15.75 -23.27
N THR A 413 7.41 -14.91 -22.78
CA THR A 413 8.45 -14.23 -23.57
C THR A 413 9.59 -15.14 -24.03
N GLY A 414 9.62 -16.40 -23.57
CA GLY A 414 10.72 -17.32 -23.83
C GLY A 414 12.02 -17.04 -23.06
N LEU A 415 12.07 -15.99 -22.23
CA LEU A 415 13.25 -15.64 -21.46
C LEU A 415 13.66 -16.74 -20.49
N ILE A 416 14.93 -17.09 -20.52
CA ILE A 416 15.51 -18.21 -19.79
C ILE A 416 16.17 -17.67 -18.52
N ASP A 417 16.11 -18.44 -17.41
CA ASP A 417 16.86 -18.10 -16.20
C ASP A 417 18.36 -17.96 -16.49
N PRO A 418 19.07 -17.01 -15.84
CA PRO A 418 20.47 -16.72 -16.16
C PRO A 418 21.39 -17.90 -15.78
N PRO A 419 22.50 -18.12 -16.50
CA PRO A 419 23.55 -19.00 -16.01
C PRO A 419 24.16 -18.41 -14.74
N VAL A 420 24.49 -19.29 -13.79
CA VAL A 420 25.09 -18.95 -12.50
C VAL A 420 26.52 -19.45 -12.46
N GLU A 421 27.46 -18.54 -12.20
CA GLU A 421 28.87 -18.88 -12.03
C GLU A 421 29.31 -18.65 -10.59
N VAL A 422 30.16 -19.53 -10.08
CA VAL A 422 30.82 -19.37 -8.79
C VAL A 422 32.28 -19.03 -9.02
N ARG A 423 32.74 -17.93 -8.44
CA ARG A 423 34.12 -17.45 -8.54
C ARG A 423 34.72 -17.24 -7.15
N PRO A 424 36.05 -17.30 -6.98
CA PRO A 424 36.70 -17.14 -5.68
C PRO A 424 36.50 -15.71 -5.11
N VAL A 425 36.45 -15.60 -3.78
CA VAL A 425 36.35 -14.31 -3.09
C VAL A 425 37.63 -13.49 -3.27
N LYS A 426 38.80 -14.14 -3.31
CA LYS A 426 40.07 -13.44 -3.52
C LYS A 426 40.08 -12.77 -4.91
N GLY A 427 40.20 -11.45 -4.91
CA GLY A 427 40.20 -10.64 -6.13
C GLY A 427 38.79 -10.33 -6.67
N GLN A 428 37.72 -10.62 -5.91
CA GLN A 428 36.34 -10.40 -6.34
C GLN A 428 36.04 -8.97 -6.81
N ILE A 429 36.71 -7.96 -6.22
CA ILE A 429 36.47 -6.54 -6.56
C ILE A 429 37.03 -6.19 -7.94
N ASP A 430 38.26 -6.67 -8.25
CA ASP A 430 38.90 -6.41 -9.53
C ASP A 430 38.24 -7.23 -10.67
N ASP A 431 37.88 -8.48 -10.39
CA ASP A 431 37.17 -9.35 -11.32
C ASP A 431 35.79 -8.76 -11.66
N LEU A 432 35.06 -8.29 -10.65
CA LEU A 432 33.77 -7.63 -10.83
C LEU A 432 33.93 -6.31 -11.63
N LEU A 433 34.96 -5.53 -11.37
CA LEU A 433 35.24 -4.31 -12.15
C LEU A 433 35.42 -4.59 -13.64
N HIS A 434 36.11 -5.68 -13.98
CA HIS A 434 36.26 -6.12 -15.37
C HIS A 434 34.89 -6.47 -16.00
N GLU A 435 34.06 -7.25 -15.30
CA GLU A 435 32.72 -7.62 -15.76
C GLU A 435 31.80 -6.38 -15.90
N ILE A 436 31.87 -5.45 -14.96
CA ILE A 436 31.11 -4.18 -15.02
C ILE A 436 31.48 -3.41 -16.30
N ARG A 437 32.79 -3.22 -16.58
CA ARG A 437 33.23 -2.50 -17.79
C ARG A 437 32.73 -3.14 -19.06
N ALA A 438 32.79 -4.47 -19.16
CA ALA A 438 32.27 -5.19 -20.31
C ALA A 438 30.76 -5.01 -20.52
N ARG A 439 29.96 -4.89 -19.43
CA ARG A 439 28.53 -4.64 -19.51
C ARG A 439 28.20 -3.18 -19.85
N VAL A 440 28.92 -2.25 -19.27
CA VAL A 440 28.77 -0.82 -19.54
C VAL A 440 29.06 -0.49 -21.00
N GLU A 441 30.05 -1.11 -21.62
CA GLU A 441 30.36 -0.99 -23.06
C GLU A 441 29.18 -1.43 -23.95
N LEU A 442 28.37 -2.39 -23.48
CA LEU A 442 27.16 -2.84 -24.17
C LEU A 442 25.91 -2.00 -23.84
N GLY A 443 26.04 -0.98 -22.97
CA GLY A 443 24.91 -0.17 -22.52
C GLY A 443 23.99 -0.88 -21.53
N GLU A 444 24.43 -1.99 -20.93
CA GLU A 444 23.67 -2.81 -19.98
C GLU A 444 23.90 -2.33 -18.55
N ARG A 445 23.02 -2.77 -17.60
CA ARG A 445 23.08 -2.37 -16.18
C ARG A 445 23.50 -3.54 -15.29
N VAL A 446 24.12 -3.21 -14.15
CA VAL A 446 24.67 -4.18 -13.21
C VAL A 446 24.09 -3.96 -11.82
N LEU A 447 23.68 -5.03 -11.15
CA LEU A 447 23.33 -5.05 -9.71
C LEU A 447 24.41 -5.77 -8.91
N VAL A 448 24.86 -5.15 -7.82
CA VAL A 448 25.86 -5.72 -6.92
C VAL A 448 25.26 -5.82 -5.52
N THR A 449 25.27 -7.01 -4.92
CA THR A 449 24.80 -7.18 -3.54
C THR A 449 25.94 -7.40 -2.57
N THR A 450 25.96 -6.61 -1.49
CA THR A 450 26.92 -6.66 -0.38
C THR A 450 26.26 -7.17 0.90
N LEU A 451 27.03 -7.38 1.96
CA LEU A 451 26.54 -7.83 3.26
C LEU A 451 26.23 -6.69 4.23
N THR A 452 26.94 -5.58 4.12
CA THR A 452 26.82 -4.45 5.05
C THR A 452 26.67 -3.11 4.33
N LYS A 453 26.08 -2.11 5.01
CA LYS A 453 25.94 -0.75 4.50
C LYS A 453 27.30 -0.16 4.16
N ARG A 454 28.24 -0.21 5.09
CA ARG A 454 29.60 0.28 4.91
C ARG A 454 30.27 -0.33 3.69
N MET A 455 30.15 -1.65 3.49
CA MET A 455 30.70 -2.31 2.30
C MET A 455 30.07 -1.77 1.00
N SER A 456 28.77 -1.44 0.99
CA SER A 456 28.14 -0.87 -0.20
C SER A 456 28.59 0.57 -0.48
N GLU A 457 28.83 1.36 0.57
CA GLU A 457 29.33 2.72 0.48
C GLU A 457 30.81 2.73 0.02
N ASP A 458 31.69 1.99 0.73
CA ASP A 458 33.12 1.88 0.41
C ASP A 458 33.33 1.36 -1.02
N LEU A 459 32.53 0.40 -1.48
CA LEU A 459 32.63 -0.16 -2.82
C LEU A 459 32.16 0.86 -3.88
N ALA A 460 31.11 1.62 -3.61
CA ALA A 460 30.61 2.65 -4.52
C ALA A 460 31.65 3.79 -4.67
N GLU A 461 32.29 4.21 -3.57
CA GLU A 461 33.36 5.20 -3.58
C GLU A 461 34.55 4.72 -4.43
N TYR A 462 35.02 3.51 -4.17
CA TYR A 462 36.12 2.92 -4.93
C TYR A 462 35.83 2.82 -6.43
N TYR A 463 34.61 2.35 -6.79
CA TYR A 463 34.26 2.25 -8.21
C TYR A 463 34.07 3.61 -8.90
N ALA A 464 33.61 4.62 -8.16
CA ALA A 464 33.54 5.99 -8.66
C ALA A 464 34.95 6.58 -8.93
N GLU A 465 35.92 6.33 -8.04
CA GLU A 465 37.32 6.75 -8.22
C GLU A 465 37.97 6.15 -9.48
N VAL A 466 37.61 4.92 -9.83
CA VAL A 466 38.13 4.25 -11.06
C VAL A 466 37.24 4.50 -12.29
N GLY A 467 36.32 5.48 -12.19
CA GLY A 467 35.57 6.00 -13.33
C GLY A 467 34.28 5.24 -13.68
N VAL A 468 33.76 4.40 -12.80
CA VAL A 468 32.47 3.72 -12.97
C VAL A 468 31.34 4.60 -12.45
N LYS A 469 30.30 4.82 -13.25
CA LYS A 469 29.10 5.52 -12.80
C LYS A 469 28.26 4.58 -11.94
N CYS A 470 28.34 4.71 -10.64
CA CYS A 470 27.62 3.85 -9.70
C CYS A 470 26.91 4.65 -8.62
N ARG A 471 25.88 4.04 -8.02
CA ARG A 471 25.21 4.51 -6.80
C ARG A 471 25.00 3.35 -5.85
N TYR A 472 24.89 3.65 -4.55
CA TYR A 472 24.52 2.66 -3.54
C TYR A 472 23.08 2.86 -3.06
N MET A 473 22.48 1.80 -2.53
CA MET A 473 21.13 1.82 -1.96
C MET A 473 21.05 0.92 -0.71
N HIS A 474 20.62 1.47 0.41
CA HIS A 474 20.38 0.75 1.66
C HIS A 474 19.14 1.28 2.42
N SER A 475 18.85 0.72 3.61
CA SER A 475 17.62 0.98 4.36
C SER A 475 17.43 2.42 4.86
N GLU A 476 18.49 3.23 4.94
CA GLU A 476 18.44 4.62 5.44
C GLU A 476 18.15 5.64 4.34
N ILE A 477 18.20 5.25 3.07
CA ILE A 477 17.83 6.12 1.97
C ILE A 477 16.31 6.30 1.96
N GLU A 478 15.85 7.54 1.89
CA GLU A 478 14.43 7.88 1.86
C GLU A 478 13.70 7.30 0.65
N THR A 479 12.41 7.03 0.80
CA THR A 479 11.61 6.36 -0.23
C THR A 479 11.61 7.10 -1.56
N LEU A 480 11.51 8.44 -1.56
CA LEU A 480 11.54 9.25 -2.78
C LEU A 480 12.89 9.17 -3.50
N GLU A 481 13.98 9.22 -2.74
CA GLU A 481 15.33 9.09 -3.30
C GLU A 481 15.58 7.71 -3.91
N ARG A 482 15.06 6.65 -3.29
CA ARG A 482 15.12 5.29 -3.86
C ARG A 482 14.46 5.21 -5.23
N VAL A 483 13.27 5.80 -5.36
CA VAL A 483 12.56 5.85 -6.65
C VAL A 483 13.35 6.59 -7.70
N LYS A 484 13.96 7.72 -7.32
CA LYS A 484 14.83 8.48 -8.20
C LYS A 484 16.05 7.66 -8.64
N ILE A 485 16.73 6.98 -7.70
CA ILE A 485 17.87 6.11 -7.99
C ILE A 485 17.48 5.02 -9.01
N LEU A 486 16.36 4.35 -8.83
CA LEU A 486 15.91 3.29 -9.73
C LEU A 486 15.53 3.81 -11.11
N ARG A 487 14.85 4.94 -11.18
CA ARG A 487 14.55 5.62 -12.45
C ARG A 487 15.82 6.03 -13.18
N ASP A 488 16.78 6.61 -12.47
CA ASP A 488 18.04 7.07 -13.02
C ASP A 488 18.89 5.89 -13.54
N LEU A 489 18.88 4.73 -12.84
CA LEU A 489 19.49 3.48 -13.34
C LEU A 489 18.87 3.05 -14.68
N ARG A 490 17.54 3.04 -14.76
CA ARG A 490 16.83 2.67 -15.99
C ARG A 490 17.07 3.65 -17.13
N LYS A 491 17.19 4.95 -16.83
CA LYS A 491 17.54 5.97 -17.82
C LYS A 491 19.01 5.89 -18.29
N GLY A 492 19.88 5.21 -17.53
CA GLY A 492 21.29 5.13 -17.82
C GLY A 492 22.09 6.35 -17.35
N GLU A 493 21.57 7.09 -16.40
CA GLU A 493 22.33 8.18 -15.74
C GLU A 493 23.54 7.60 -14.99
N PHE A 494 23.43 6.38 -14.53
CA PHE A 494 24.50 5.55 -13.97
C PHE A 494 24.30 4.08 -14.34
N ASP A 495 25.35 3.24 -14.19
CA ASP A 495 25.38 1.91 -14.77
C ASP A 495 25.33 0.79 -13.73
N VAL A 496 25.75 1.07 -12.49
CA VAL A 496 25.89 0.07 -11.42
C VAL A 496 25.13 0.49 -10.17
N LEU A 497 24.23 -0.35 -9.70
CA LEU A 497 23.57 -0.20 -8.42
C LEU A 497 24.12 -1.19 -7.40
N ILE A 498 24.67 -0.69 -6.29
CA ILE A 498 25.26 -1.46 -5.22
C ILE A 498 24.36 -1.40 -3.99
N GLY A 499 24.08 -2.52 -3.34
CA GLY A 499 23.25 -2.48 -2.13
C GLY A 499 23.16 -3.78 -1.38
N ILE A 500 22.56 -3.72 -0.17
CA ILE A 500 22.49 -4.87 0.73
C ILE A 500 21.36 -5.80 0.36
N ASN A 501 20.17 -5.28 0.25
CA ASN A 501 18.94 -6.04 0.03
C ASN A 501 18.10 -5.39 -1.08
N LEU A 502 18.63 -5.47 -2.30
CA LEU A 502 17.98 -4.94 -3.49
C LEU A 502 16.69 -5.72 -3.87
N LEU A 503 16.32 -6.72 -3.06
CA LEU A 503 15.18 -7.60 -3.33
C LEU A 503 13.83 -7.08 -2.81
N ARG A 504 13.85 -6.19 -1.81
CA ARG A 504 12.65 -5.85 -1.03
C ARG A 504 11.54 -5.15 -1.83
N GLU A 505 11.82 -4.66 -3.03
CA GLU A 505 10.99 -3.64 -3.63
C GLU A 505 10.29 -4.03 -4.94
N GLY A 506 10.19 -5.34 -5.25
CA GLY A 506 9.47 -5.78 -6.47
C GLY A 506 10.04 -5.19 -7.77
N LEU A 507 11.34 -4.83 -7.77
CA LEU A 507 11.98 -4.08 -8.84
C LEU A 507 11.94 -4.84 -10.16
N ASP A 508 11.30 -4.23 -11.14
CA ASP A 508 11.32 -4.67 -12.52
C ASP A 508 12.34 -3.85 -13.31
N LEU A 509 13.54 -4.40 -13.47
CA LEU A 509 14.68 -3.77 -14.12
C LEU A 509 15.11 -4.60 -15.34
N PRO A 510 14.39 -4.49 -16.46
CA PRO A 510 14.70 -5.28 -17.66
C PRO A 510 16.04 -4.93 -18.28
N GLU A 511 16.65 -3.80 -17.92
CA GLU A 511 17.95 -3.34 -18.41
C GLU A 511 19.14 -4.03 -17.71
N VAL A 512 18.89 -4.76 -16.60
CA VAL A 512 19.94 -5.43 -15.83
C VAL A 512 20.33 -6.76 -16.48
N SER A 513 21.55 -6.85 -16.91
CA SER A 513 22.13 -8.07 -17.50
C SER A 513 23.06 -8.84 -16.55
N LEU A 514 23.64 -8.19 -15.57
CA LEU A 514 24.54 -8.82 -14.60
C LEU A 514 24.07 -8.60 -13.17
N VAL A 515 24.02 -9.69 -12.42
CA VAL A 515 23.87 -9.68 -10.97
C VAL A 515 25.12 -10.30 -10.34
N ALA A 516 25.79 -9.54 -9.49
CA ALA A 516 26.94 -10.01 -8.72
C ALA A 516 26.61 -10.07 -7.22
N ILE A 517 26.89 -11.20 -6.61
CA ILE A 517 26.66 -11.44 -5.19
C ILE A 517 28.03 -11.65 -4.52
N LEU A 518 28.49 -10.63 -3.77
CA LEU A 518 29.74 -10.69 -3.06
C LEU A 518 29.58 -11.51 -1.77
N ASP A 519 30.64 -12.22 -1.38
CA ASP A 519 30.65 -13.05 -0.17
C ASP A 519 29.42 -13.96 -0.06
N ALA A 520 29.11 -14.67 -1.15
CA ALA A 520 27.92 -15.51 -1.25
C ALA A 520 27.94 -16.73 -0.30
N ASP A 521 29.10 -17.12 0.19
CA ASP A 521 29.32 -18.22 1.15
C ASP A 521 29.13 -17.82 2.63
N LYS A 522 28.87 -16.56 2.92
CA LYS A 522 28.55 -16.11 4.27
C LYS A 522 27.08 -16.36 4.59
N GLU A 523 26.79 -17.55 5.11
CA GLU A 523 25.43 -17.95 5.41
C GLU A 523 24.71 -16.97 6.34
N GLY A 524 23.43 -16.71 6.05
CA GLY A 524 22.56 -15.81 6.77
C GLY A 524 21.29 -15.52 6.00
N PHE A 525 20.43 -14.67 6.54
CA PHE A 525 19.15 -14.33 5.92
C PHE A 525 19.32 -13.80 4.48
N LEU A 526 20.33 -12.95 4.24
CA LEU A 526 20.60 -12.36 2.91
C LEU A 526 21.23 -13.35 1.90
N ARG A 527 21.68 -14.49 2.34
CA ARG A 527 22.31 -15.54 1.52
C ARG A 527 21.58 -16.88 1.64
N SER A 528 20.32 -16.87 2.10
CA SER A 528 19.45 -18.02 2.06
C SER A 528 19.16 -18.42 0.61
N SER A 529 18.82 -19.69 0.36
CA SER A 529 18.50 -20.17 -0.99
C SER A 529 17.42 -19.33 -1.69
N GLY A 530 16.36 -18.94 -0.96
CA GLY A 530 15.31 -18.07 -1.48
C GLY A 530 15.83 -16.67 -1.87
N SER A 531 16.65 -16.04 -1.02
CA SER A 531 17.26 -14.74 -1.30
C SER A 531 18.18 -14.80 -2.53
N LEU A 532 18.98 -15.85 -2.65
CA LEU A 532 19.86 -16.07 -3.81
C LEU A 532 19.06 -16.24 -5.09
N ILE A 533 18.04 -17.10 -5.12
CA ILE A 533 17.17 -17.31 -6.29
C ILE A 533 16.52 -16.01 -6.74
N GLN A 534 16.03 -15.22 -5.79
CA GLN A 534 15.38 -13.94 -6.12
C GLN A 534 16.36 -12.90 -6.66
N THR A 535 17.56 -12.82 -6.08
CA THR A 535 18.62 -11.94 -6.57
C THR A 535 19.06 -12.32 -7.98
N ILE A 536 19.34 -13.59 -8.19
CA ILE A 536 19.67 -14.17 -9.51
C ILE A 536 18.54 -13.86 -10.51
N GLY A 537 17.30 -14.00 -10.11
CA GLY A 537 16.11 -13.73 -10.93
C GLY A 537 15.97 -12.28 -11.42
N ARG A 538 16.71 -11.30 -10.86
CA ARG A 538 16.65 -9.90 -11.29
C ARG A 538 17.20 -9.69 -12.70
N CYS A 539 18.17 -10.47 -13.13
CA CYS A 539 18.67 -10.42 -14.53
C CYS A 539 17.99 -11.43 -15.47
N ALA A 540 17.00 -12.21 -15.00
CA ALA A 540 16.26 -13.17 -15.83
C ALA A 540 15.31 -12.52 -16.87
N ARG A 541 15.24 -11.21 -16.92
CA ARG A 541 14.44 -10.43 -17.91
C ARG A 541 15.29 -9.89 -19.06
N HIS A 542 16.59 -10.08 -19.00
CA HIS A 542 17.54 -9.68 -20.02
C HIS A 542 18.05 -10.90 -20.79
N LEU A 543 18.16 -10.80 -22.13
CA LEU A 543 18.66 -11.90 -22.97
C LEU A 543 20.08 -12.32 -22.57
N ASN A 544 20.93 -11.35 -22.23
CA ASN A 544 22.31 -11.58 -21.79
C ASN A 544 22.42 -11.76 -20.27
N GLY A 545 21.29 -12.11 -19.59
CA GLY A 545 21.26 -12.25 -18.15
C GLY A 545 22.29 -13.24 -17.62
N ARG A 546 23.10 -12.84 -16.62
CA ARG A 546 24.14 -13.65 -15.96
C ARG A 546 24.22 -13.35 -14.48
N ALA A 547 24.47 -14.35 -13.66
CA ALA A 547 24.70 -14.18 -12.23
C ALA A 547 26.08 -14.72 -11.83
N ILE A 548 26.81 -13.95 -11.02
CA ILE A 548 28.11 -14.33 -10.45
C ILE A 548 27.99 -14.36 -8.93
N LEU A 549 28.33 -15.50 -8.34
CA LEU A 549 28.43 -15.69 -6.89
C LEU A 549 29.91 -15.77 -6.52
N TYR A 550 30.39 -14.78 -5.76
CA TYR A 550 31.75 -14.83 -5.22
C TYR A 550 31.76 -15.59 -3.91
N ALA A 551 32.43 -16.74 -3.92
CA ALA A 551 32.46 -17.67 -2.80
C ALA A 551 33.71 -18.56 -2.85
N ASP A 552 34.35 -18.80 -1.70
CA ASP A 552 35.46 -19.73 -1.57
C ASP A 552 34.99 -21.17 -1.34
N ARG A 553 33.77 -21.32 -0.83
CA ARG A 553 33.10 -22.63 -0.65
C ARG A 553 31.65 -22.55 -1.08
N GLN A 554 31.15 -23.63 -1.66
CA GLN A 554 29.74 -23.72 -2.01
C GLN A 554 28.92 -24.20 -0.81
N THR A 555 28.02 -23.33 -0.30
CA THR A 555 27.13 -23.66 0.82
C THR A 555 25.89 -24.43 0.32
N ASP A 556 25.15 -25.04 1.26
CA ASP A 556 23.90 -25.75 0.92
C ASP A 556 22.83 -24.80 0.33
N SER A 557 22.82 -23.54 0.80
CA SER A 557 21.93 -22.51 0.25
C SER A 557 22.29 -22.15 -1.19
N MET A 558 23.58 -22.00 -1.50
CA MET A 558 24.07 -21.77 -2.85
C MET A 558 23.76 -22.94 -3.77
N LYS A 559 24.04 -24.16 -3.31
CA LYS A 559 23.79 -25.40 -4.10
C LYS A 559 22.32 -25.48 -4.49
N ARG A 560 21.40 -25.34 -3.53
CA ARG A 560 19.96 -25.34 -3.80
C ARG A 560 19.54 -24.23 -4.77
N ALA A 561 20.11 -23.03 -4.65
CA ALA A 561 19.78 -21.93 -5.55
C ALA A 561 20.27 -22.19 -6.98
N ILE A 562 21.49 -22.72 -7.14
CA ILE A 562 22.09 -23.07 -8.45
C ILE A 562 21.29 -24.22 -9.09
N ASP A 563 21.00 -25.28 -8.34
CA ASP A 563 20.28 -26.45 -8.83
C ASP A 563 18.86 -26.06 -9.31
N GLU A 564 18.14 -25.25 -8.51
CA GLU A 564 16.80 -24.79 -8.87
C GLU A 564 16.82 -23.84 -10.09
N THR A 565 17.77 -22.90 -10.15
CA THR A 565 17.91 -22.01 -11.31
C THR A 565 18.23 -22.83 -12.58
N SER A 566 19.09 -23.84 -12.47
CA SER A 566 19.44 -24.75 -13.58
C SER A 566 18.24 -25.57 -14.01
N ARG A 567 17.44 -26.12 -13.07
CA ARG A 567 16.19 -26.82 -13.34
C ARG A 567 15.21 -25.96 -14.13
N ARG A 568 14.94 -24.74 -13.66
CA ARG A 568 14.05 -23.78 -14.33
C ARG A 568 14.56 -23.44 -15.73
N ARG A 569 15.85 -23.23 -15.87
CA ARG A 569 16.50 -22.97 -17.15
C ARG A 569 16.28 -24.13 -18.14
N ALA A 570 16.49 -25.37 -17.72
CA ALA A 570 16.29 -26.57 -18.56
C ALA A 570 14.83 -26.70 -19.03
N ILE A 571 13.87 -26.50 -18.14
CA ILE A 571 12.43 -26.56 -18.44
C ILE A 571 12.05 -25.47 -19.47
N GLN A 572 12.48 -24.22 -19.27
CA GLN A 572 12.18 -23.13 -20.20
C GLN A 572 12.82 -23.36 -21.57
N THR A 573 14.07 -23.82 -21.61
CA THR A 573 14.76 -24.15 -22.88
C THR A 573 14.04 -25.25 -23.64
N ALA A 574 13.70 -26.35 -22.98
CA ALA A 574 12.95 -27.45 -23.62
C ALA A 574 11.58 -27.00 -24.16
N TYR A 575 10.89 -26.11 -23.43
CA TYR A 575 9.63 -25.54 -23.88
C TYR A 575 9.82 -24.64 -25.10
N ASN A 576 10.84 -23.77 -25.11
CA ASN A 576 11.15 -22.90 -26.24
C ASN A 576 11.45 -23.72 -27.49
N ASP A 577 12.30 -24.74 -27.37
CA ASP A 577 12.69 -25.62 -28.48
C ASP A 577 11.48 -26.38 -29.06
N ALA A 578 10.62 -26.92 -28.17
CA ALA A 578 9.42 -27.65 -28.58
C ALA A 578 8.37 -26.75 -29.28
N ASN A 579 8.32 -25.47 -28.96
CA ASN A 579 7.32 -24.50 -29.49
C ASN A 579 7.93 -23.53 -30.52
N GLY A 580 9.22 -23.63 -30.85
CA GLY A 580 9.90 -22.72 -31.77
C GLY A 580 9.92 -21.25 -31.30
N ILE A 581 10.01 -21.04 -29.97
CA ILE A 581 9.99 -19.71 -29.37
C ILE A 581 11.41 -19.16 -29.30
N THR A 582 11.62 -17.99 -29.90
CA THR A 582 12.85 -17.22 -29.73
C THR A 582 12.67 -16.27 -28.55
N PRO A 583 13.55 -16.29 -27.54
CA PRO A 583 13.48 -15.37 -26.41
C PRO A 583 13.53 -13.90 -26.85
N GLU A 584 12.68 -13.07 -26.30
CA GLU A 584 12.62 -11.64 -26.57
C GLU A 584 12.76 -10.83 -25.27
N SER A 585 13.58 -9.77 -25.30
CA SER A 585 13.72 -8.85 -24.19
C SER A 585 12.43 -8.07 -23.96
N ILE A 586 12.07 -7.89 -22.70
CA ILE A 586 10.90 -7.08 -22.33
C ILE A 586 11.32 -5.59 -22.41
N VAL A 587 10.67 -4.84 -23.29
CA VAL A 587 10.79 -3.37 -23.33
C VAL A 587 9.56 -2.80 -22.62
N ARG A 588 9.77 -2.16 -21.47
CA ARG A 588 8.70 -1.42 -20.78
C ARG A 588 8.90 0.09 -20.94
N PRO A 589 7.86 0.86 -21.30
CA PRO A 589 7.94 2.32 -21.31
C PRO A 589 8.39 2.87 -19.96
N LEU A 590 9.22 3.90 -19.97
CA LEU A 590 9.71 4.57 -18.76
C LEU A 590 8.57 5.24 -17.95
N ASP A 591 7.48 5.61 -18.62
CA ASP A 591 6.33 6.32 -18.04
C ASP A 591 5.40 5.44 -17.20
N MET A 592 5.45 4.10 -17.35
CA MET A 592 4.77 3.15 -16.45
C MET A 592 5.62 2.84 -15.20
N THR A 593 6.64 3.63 -14.94
CA THR A 593 7.63 3.42 -13.90
C THR A 593 7.15 3.90 -12.54
N LEU A 594 7.78 3.34 -11.52
CA LEU A 594 7.80 3.70 -10.10
C LEU A 594 7.43 5.17 -9.74
N ALA A 595 7.69 6.16 -10.60
CA ALA A 595 7.24 7.53 -10.41
C ALA A 595 5.71 7.67 -10.49
N ALA A 596 5.01 6.89 -11.35
CA ALA A 596 3.55 6.83 -11.36
C ALA A 596 3.02 6.02 -10.16
N ILE A 597 3.78 5.02 -9.68
CA ILE A 597 3.44 4.19 -8.52
C ILE A 597 3.66 4.97 -7.22
N VAL A 598 4.71 5.80 -7.15
CA VAL A 598 4.99 6.69 -6.00
C VAL A 598 4.19 7.99 -6.12
N ALA A 599 3.90 8.49 -7.31
CA ALA A 599 2.92 9.55 -7.51
C ALA A 599 1.48 9.08 -7.20
N ALA A 600 1.19 7.77 -7.23
CA ALA A 600 -0.03 7.20 -6.65
C ALA A 600 0.01 7.14 -5.11
N ASP A 601 1.18 7.13 -4.49
CA ASP A 601 1.37 7.40 -3.06
C ASP A 601 1.32 8.92 -2.75
N TYR A 602 1.48 9.79 -3.80
CA TYR A 602 1.45 11.25 -3.76
C TYR A 602 0.61 11.83 -4.92
N ALA A 603 -0.41 11.10 -5.38
CA ALA A 603 -1.21 11.53 -6.51
C ALA A 603 -2.01 12.79 -6.15
N ASP A 604 -1.41 13.93 -6.45
CA ASP A 604 -2.15 15.03 -7.00
C ASP A 604 -2.75 14.56 -8.34
N LEU A 605 -4.00 14.14 -8.34
CA LEU A 605 -4.80 13.93 -9.54
C LEU A 605 -5.22 15.28 -10.13
N THR A 606 -4.26 16.14 -10.41
CA THR A 606 -4.41 17.25 -11.34
C THR A 606 -3.49 16.99 -12.53
N ALA A 607 -3.89 16.04 -13.37
CA ALA A 607 -3.47 16.05 -14.76
C ALA A 607 -4.23 17.18 -15.46
N SER A 608 -3.79 18.41 -15.26
CA SER A 608 -3.97 19.47 -16.24
C SER A 608 -2.66 19.58 -16.98
N GLU A 609 -2.71 19.42 -18.29
CA GLU A 609 -1.65 19.67 -19.25
C GLU A 609 -0.86 20.91 -18.81
N SER A 610 0.38 20.70 -18.34
CA SER A 610 1.32 21.78 -18.12
C SER A 610 1.90 22.14 -19.47
N GLU A 611 1.36 23.16 -20.11
CA GLU A 611 2.13 23.95 -21.06
C GLU A 611 3.42 24.38 -20.37
N GLY A 612 4.56 24.11 -21.00
CA GLY A 612 5.88 24.18 -20.42
C GLY A 612 6.17 25.48 -19.68
N MET A 613 6.59 25.36 -18.42
CA MET A 613 7.15 26.48 -17.67
C MET A 613 8.45 26.96 -18.33
N PRO A 614 8.69 28.28 -18.43
CA PRO A 614 9.95 28.79 -18.93
C PRO A 614 11.12 28.40 -18.00
N GLU A 615 12.26 28.04 -18.56
CA GLU A 615 13.50 27.82 -17.82
C GLU A 615 14.06 29.18 -17.35
N PHE A 616 14.26 29.34 -16.05
CA PHE A 616 14.84 30.56 -15.46
C PHE A 616 16.34 30.35 -15.19
N LYS A 617 17.13 31.39 -15.47
CA LYS A 617 18.60 31.34 -15.30
C LYS A 617 19.09 32.07 -14.05
N SER A 618 18.23 32.81 -13.37
CA SER A 618 18.54 33.55 -12.13
C SER A 618 17.31 33.76 -11.25
N GLN A 619 17.55 33.99 -9.96
CA GLN A 619 16.50 34.30 -8.97
C GLN A 619 15.71 35.56 -9.35
N ASP A 620 16.38 36.59 -9.83
CA ASP A 620 15.75 37.86 -10.26
C ASP A 620 14.77 37.65 -11.44
N GLU A 621 15.02 36.68 -12.31
CA GLU A 621 14.09 36.31 -13.38
C GLU A 621 12.83 35.62 -12.84
N VAL A 622 12.97 34.78 -11.81
CA VAL A 622 11.85 34.11 -11.12
C VAL A 622 10.98 35.15 -10.43
N ASP A 623 11.59 36.07 -9.66
CA ASP A 623 10.87 37.13 -8.94
C ASP A 623 10.13 38.09 -9.90
N THR A 624 10.76 38.44 -11.01
CA THR A 624 10.14 39.27 -12.06
C THR A 624 8.95 38.55 -12.69
N TYR A 625 9.07 37.25 -12.91
CA TYR A 625 7.99 36.42 -13.49
C TYR A 625 6.84 36.24 -12.50
N ILE A 626 7.13 35.97 -11.21
CA ILE A 626 6.13 35.92 -10.14
C ILE A 626 5.37 37.24 -10.03
N GLY A 627 6.07 38.39 -10.07
CA GLY A 627 5.44 39.70 -10.05
C GLY A 627 4.45 39.94 -11.22
N LYS A 628 4.79 39.42 -12.41
CA LYS A 628 3.92 39.47 -13.58
C LYS A 628 2.67 38.58 -13.41
N LEU A 629 2.85 37.34 -12.92
CA LEU A 629 1.75 36.44 -12.64
C LEU A 629 0.81 36.97 -11.56
N GLU A 630 1.32 37.68 -10.54
CA GLU A 630 0.48 38.35 -9.51
C GLU A 630 -0.38 39.44 -10.10
N ILE A 631 0.14 40.24 -11.05
CA ILE A 631 -0.64 41.25 -11.74
C ILE A 631 -1.75 40.62 -12.57
N ASP A 632 -1.39 39.58 -13.37
CA ASP A 632 -2.33 38.84 -14.23
C ASP A 632 -3.43 38.17 -13.38
N MET A 633 -3.07 37.58 -12.23
CA MET A 633 -4.01 36.99 -11.26
C MET A 633 -5.03 38.04 -10.73
N ARG A 634 -4.55 39.22 -10.33
CA ARG A 634 -5.42 40.31 -9.85
C ARG A 634 -6.33 40.85 -10.95
N GLU A 635 -5.84 40.94 -12.18
CA GLU A 635 -6.66 41.34 -13.32
C GLU A 635 -7.72 40.27 -13.69
N ALA A 636 -7.36 39.01 -13.69
CA ALA A 636 -8.30 37.91 -13.89
C ALA A 636 -9.39 37.91 -12.80
N ALA A 637 -9.03 38.11 -11.53
CA ALA A 637 -9.97 38.22 -10.44
C ALA A 637 -10.94 39.45 -10.59
N LYS A 638 -10.44 40.59 -11.07
CA LYS A 638 -11.27 41.78 -11.35
C LYS A 638 -12.24 41.54 -12.52
N ARG A 639 -11.89 40.68 -13.46
CA ARG A 639 -12.76 40.29 -14.59
C ARG A 639 -13.69 39.13 -14.28
N PHE A 640 -13.72 38.65 -13.02
CA PHE A 640 -14.49 37.49 -12.57
C PHE A 640 -14.08 36.17 -13.24
N GLU A 641 -12.86 36.08 -13.81
CA GLU A 641 -12.25 34.87 -14.36
C GLU A 641 -11.59 34.05 -13.23
N PHE A 642 -12.40 33.56 -12.29
CA PHE A 642 -11.91 32.95 -11.05
C PHE A 642 -11.08 31.68 -11.25
N GLU A 643 -11.36 30.87 -12.29
CA GLU A 643 -10.56 29.69 -12.61
C GLU A 643 -9.14 30.07 -13.08
N LYS A 644 -9.05 31.10 -13.90
CA LYS A 644 -7.75 31.63 -14.36
C LYS A 644 -6.97 32.24 -13.22
N ALA A 645 -7.62 32.99 -12.34
CA ALA A 645 -7.01 33.55 -11.15
C ALA A 645 -6.52 32.45 -10.19
N ALA A 646 -7.26 31.37 -10.04
CA ALA A 646 -6.86 30.21 -9.21
C ALA A 646 -5.63 29.50 -9.80
N LYS A 647 -5.61 29.23 -11.12
CA LYS A 647 -4.44 28.65 -11.79
C LYS A 647 -3.18 29.49 -11.63
N LEU A 648 -3.29 30.79 -11.82
CA LEU A 648 -2.18 31.73 -11.66
C LEU A 648 -1.67 31.75 -10.22
N ARG A 649 -2.56 31.73 -9.22
CA ARG A 649 -2.21 31.63 -7.79
C ARG A 649 -1.43 30.34 -7.50
N ASP A 650 -1.88 29.22 -8.03
CA ASP A 650 -1.27 27.91 -7.77
C ASP A 650 0.12 27.82 -8.45
N THR A 651 0.28 28.40 -9.64
CA THR A 651 1.59 28.57 -10.32
C THR A 651 2.54 29.46 -9.51
N ILE A 652 2.06 30.57 -8.95
CA ILE A 652 2.86 31.44 -8.08
C ILE A 652 3.32 30.70 -6.83
N LYS A 653 2.43 29.92 -6.21
CA LYS A 653 2.73 29.14 -5.02
C LYS A 653 3.79 28.07 -5.32
N GLU A 654 3.71 27.41 -6.47
CA GLU A 654 4.68 26.42 -6.92
C GLU A 654 6.06 27.04 -7.17
N LEU A 655 6.13 28.18 -7.82
CA LEU A 655 7.36 28.91 -8.06
C LEU A 655 8.03 29.36 -6.75
N ARG A 656 7.27 29.90 -5.80
CA ARG A 656 7.76 30.27 -4.45
C ARG A 656 8.24 29.06 -3.63
N THR A 657 7.63 27.91 -3.82
CA THR A 657 8.07 26.67 -3.14
C THR A 657 9.39 26.17 -3.72
N LYS A 658 9.60 26.35 -5.03
CA LYS A 658 10.88 26.03 -5.70
C LYS A 658 12.01 27.01 -5.33
N GLU A 659 11.68 28.24 -4.96
CA GLU A 659 12.62 29.26 -4.45
C GLU A 659 13.38 28.78 -3.21
N PHE A 660 12.72 28.05 -2.30
CA PHE A 660 13.35 27.44 -1.12
C PHE A 660 14.31 26.30 -1.42
N LEU A 661 14.33 25.78 -2.65
CA LEU A 661 15.20 24.68 -3.06
C LEU A 661 16.50 25.16 -3.77
N PHE A 662 16.63 26.45 -4.01
CA PHE A 662 17.80 27.06 -4.66
C PHE A 662 18.60 28.01 -3.73
N ALA A 663 18.21 28.15 -2.44
CA ALA A 663 18.89 28.95 -1.41
C ALA A 663 19.87 28.12 -0.59
#